data_3f486b6469b21f4c8cc9713772610720
#
_entry.id   3f486b6469b21f4c8cc9713772610720
#
_cell.length_a   1.000
_cell.length_b   1.000
_cell.length_c   1.000
_cell.angle_alpha   90.00
_cell.angle_beta   90.00
_cell.angle_gamma   90.00
#
_symmetry.space_group_name_H-M   'P 1'
#
loop_
_entity.id
_entity.type
_entity.pdbx_description
1 polymer ?
#
loop_
_entity_poly.entity_id
_entity_poly.type
_entity_poly.pdbx_seq_one_letter_code
_entity_poly.pdbx_strand_id
1 'polypeptide(L)'
;MKTKPKFSIPGLLAPVSLMLFSALTGGLECSAERIHISTPSTSMVLDGSKGSPLYIMYYGAALSDNEMNSFGDSGMWAQNAYPVYGLHPYNESALAMTHADGNMTLDMEVADIERTSTDGADITTVTLQDKVYPVTVKLNYKTYPGEDVIETWSEITNKEKGNVTLTQFASGHLPIRVGDVWLSSLYGSWGNEGRIETEPLTHGMKVIQNKDGVRNSHSAHSEVMISLDGKPQENTGRVIGAALAYSGNYKLRFDTNSGDHHLFFAGINEENSAYHLKKGETFTTPHLALTFSKEGLSGASRNFHKWGRNHMIAHGNTPRKVLLNSWEGVYFNINEAGMSQMMNDIASMGGELFVMDDGWFGDKYPRKGGDTALGDWIVDTEKLPHGIQGLIDTAEKNGIKFGIWIEPEMVNSKSRLYEKHPEYIIKAANREPVMGRGGTQMVLDLANPKVQDIVFEVVDTLLTNYPGLDYIKWDANAPVMNHGSQYQTSDNQSHLYIDYHKGLAKVLDRIRAKYPDITIQACGAGGGRANYGFLPWFDEFWTSDDTDALQRVYLQWGHSYFFPPLAMASHISASPNHQTRRSIPIKYRIDVAMSGRLGMEIQPKDMSEEDKDICRKAISEYKQIRPVVQFGDIYRLLSPYDGKGAASMMMVSPEKDEAVFYWWKTEAFVNQQLPKIRLAGLDPDKTYVVTELNRIDKSPMRCEGKEFTGRFLMDNGLEMPSSHDIDYHKRTEYASRVLHLKAK
;
A
#
# COMPACT_ATOMS: atom_id res chain seq x y z
N MET A 1 -10.92 -10.88 -72.18
CA MET A 1 -12.26 -11.14 -72.73
C MET A 1 -13.08 -11.88 -71.72
N LYS A 2 -14.13 -11.25 -71.23
CA LYS A 2 -15.43 -11.73 -70.70
C LYS A 2 -15.90 -10.76 -69.61
N THR A 3 -16.65 -9.88 -69.98
CA THR A 3 -17.91 -9.17 -69.70
C THR A 3 -18.48 -9.29 -68.30
N LYS A 4 -18.67 -8.12 -67.66
CA LYS A 4 -19.55 -7.87 -66.51
C LYS A 4 -21.00 -7.73 -66.95
N PRO A 5 -22.01 -8.17 -66.17
CA PRO A 5 -23.40 -7.73 -66.35
C PRO A 5 -23.68 -6.45 -65.51
N LYS A 6 -24.31 -5.48 -66.16
CA LYS A 6 -24.97 -4.33 -65.57
C LYS A 6 -26.35 -4.74 -65.08
N PHE A 7 -26.74 -4.38 -63.87
CA PHE A 7 -28.15 -4.36 -63.44
C PHE A 7 -28.61 -2.89 -63.35
N SER A 8 -29.66 -2.58 -64.10
CA SER A 8 -30.39 -1.31 -64.02
C SER A 8 -31.65 -1.48 -63.19
N ILE A 9 -31.94 -0.54 -62.30
CA ILE A 9 -33.16 -0.42 -61.51
C ILE A 9 -34.02 0.67 -62.11
N PRO A 10 -35.31 0.42 -62.42
CA PRO A 10 -36.22 1.47 -62.85
C PRO A 10 -36.77 2.30 -61.68
N GLY A 11 -36.80 3.59 -61.79
CA GLY A 11 -37.40 4.51 -60.84
C GLY A 11 -38.95 4.49 -60.88
N LEU A 12 -39.56 4.60 -59.72
CA LEU A 12 -40.96 5.01 -59.56
C LEU A 12 -41.00 6.24 -58.64
N LEU A 13 -41.40 7.36 -59.20
CA LEU A 13 -41.80 8.57 -58.50
C LEU A 13 -43.27 8.45 -58.11
N ALA A 14 -43.59 8.60 -56.80
CA ALA A 14 -44.93 8.90 -56.32
C ALA A 14 -44.87 10.11 -55.35
N PRO A 15 -45.85 11.01 -55.41
CA PRO A 15 -45.80 12.24 -54.62
C PRO A 15 -46.24 11.98 -53.17
N VAL A 16 -45.44 12.46 -52.23
CA VAL A 16 -45.76 12.46 -50.77
C VAL A 16 -46.45 13.78 -50.45
N SER A 17 -47.71 13.70 -50.09
CA SER A 17 -48.49 14.80 -49.51
C SER A 17 -47.98 15.15 -48.12
N LEU A 18 -47.59 16.42 -47.93
CA LEU A 18 -47.23 16.98 -46.63
C LEU A 18 -48.52 17.18 -45.80
N MET A 19 -48.73 16.32 -44.77
CA MET A 19 -49.63 16.63 -43.66
C MET A 19 -48.81 17.20 -42.52
N LEU A 20 -49.00 18.48 -42.22
CA LEU A 20 -48.54 19.11 -40.98
C LEU A 20 -49.37 18.54 -39.84
N PHE A 21 -48.75 17.69 -39.01
CA PHE A 21 -49.25 17.43 -37.66
C PHE A 21 -48.43 18.29 -36.70
N SER A 22 -49.05 19.36 -36.20
CA SER A 22 -48.56 20.09 -35.03
C SER A 22 -48.89 19.26 -33.80
N ALA A 23 -47.96 18.39 -33.38
CA ALA A 23 -48.02 17.78 -32.07
C ALA A 23 -47.33 18.71 -31.09
N LEU A 24 -48.07 19.36 -30.23
CA LEU A 24 -47.56 19.86 -28.96
C LEU A 24 -47.13 18.66 -28.12
N THR A 25 -45.87 18.27 -28.20
CA THR A 25 -45.23 17.48 -27.20
C THR A 25 -44.48 18.44 -26.28
N GLY A 26 -45.11 18.81 -25.18
CA GLY A 26 -44.40 19.27 -24.01
C GLY A 26 -43.60 18.10 -23.52
N GLY A 27 -42.41 17.88 -24.10
CA GLY A 27 -41.38 17.00 -23.54
C GLY A 27 -40.91 17.66 -22.26
N LEU A 28 -41.19 17.06 -21.12
CA LEU A 28 -40.33 17.23 -19.97
C LEU A 28 -38.95 16.81 -20.44
N GLU A 29 -38.11 17.77 -20.79
CA GLU A 29 -36.66 17.57 -20.86
C GLU A 29 -36.24 17.19 -19.44
N CYS A 30 -36.14 15.90 -19.18
CA CYS A 30 -35.43 15.38 -18.03
C CYS A 30 -33.95 15.66 -18.33
N SER A 31 -33.47 16.83 -17.94
CA SER A 31 -32.05 17.13 -18.03
C SER A 31 -31.31 16.10 -17.18
N ALA A 32 -30.36 15.39 -17.78
CA ALA A 32 -29.52 14.43 -17.07
C ALA A 32 -28.91 15.11 -15.83
N GLU A 33 -29.02 14.48 -14.67
CA GLU A 33 -28.44 15.04 -13.45
C GLU A 33 -26.94 14.83 -13.45
N ARG A 34 -26.19 15.94 -13.48
CA ARG A 34 -24.73 15.94 -13.40
C ARG A 34 -24.29 15.80 -11.94
N ILE A 35 -23.58 14.73 -11.65
CA ILE A 35 -23.02 14.48 -10.35
C ILE A 35 -21.54 14.84 -10.38
N HIS A 36 -21.18 15.94 -9.73
CA HIS A 36 -19.80 16.42 -9.61
C HIS A 36 -19.24 15.99 -8.26
N ILE A 37 -18.17 15.20 -8.30
CA ILE A 37 -17.37 14.78 -7.15
C ILE A 37 -16.02 15.44 -7.32
N SER A 38 -15.63 16.32 -6.39
CA SER A 38 -14.44 17.15 -6.53
C SER A 38 -13.55 17.13 -5.31
N THR A 39 -12.26 17.29 -5.56
CA THR A 39 -11.21 17.59 -4.60
C THR A 39 -10.52 18.91 -5.01
N PRO A 40 -9.53 19.44 -4.26
CA PRO A 40 -8.87 20.69 -4.66
C PRO A 40 -8.31 20.69 -6.09
N SER A 41 -7.79 19.57 -6.60
CA SER A 41 -7.17 19.51 -7.93
C SER A 41 -7.76 18.45 -8.85
N THR A 42 -8.76 17.67 -8.42
CA THR A 42 -9.34 16.56 -9.19
C THR A 42 -10.86 16.67 -9.28
N SER A 43 -11.43 16.34 -10.43
CA SER A 43 -12.87 16.17 -10.63
C SER A 43 -13.20 14.81 -11.22
N MET A 44 -14.27 14.21 -10.72
CA MET A 44 -15.01 13.11 -11.33
C MET A 44 -16.41 13.59 -11.67
N VAL A 45 -16.85 13.35 -12.90
CA VAL A 45 -18.19 13.73 -13.36
C VAL A 45 -18.95 12.50 -13.78
N LEU A 46 -20.06 12.27 -13.13
CA LEU A 46 -21.01 11.24 -13.51
C LEU A 46 -22.25 11.87 -14.16
N ASP A 47 -22.90 11.13 -15.04
CA ASP A 47 -24.12 11.51 -15.72
C ASP A 47 -25.17 10.43 -15.52
N GLY A 48 -26.28 10.78 -14.90
CA GLY A 48 -27.37 9.87 -14.66
C GLY A 48 -28.53 10.58 -13.96
N SER A 49 -29.74 10.28 -14.42
CA SER A 49 -30.97 10.71 -13.77
C SER A 49 -31.77 9.48 -13.36
N LYS A 50 -32.72 9.66 -12.45
CA LYS A 50 -33.59 8.57 -11.96
C LYS A 50 -34.23 7.82 -13.12
N GLY A 51 -34.09 6.51 -13.15
CA GLY A 51 -34.59 5.63 -14.22
C GLY A 51 -33.68 5.52 -15.45
N SER A 52 -32.46 6.10 -15.42
CA SER A 52 -31.46 5.96 -16.48
C SER A 52 -30.21 5.21 -15.99
N PRO A 53 -29.39 4.64 -16.90
CA PRO A 53 -28.06 4.14 -16.55
C PRO A 53 -27.17 5.25 -16.03
N LEU A 54 -26.20 4.92 -15.15
CA LEU A 54 -25.18 5.84 -14.67
C LEU A 54 -23.94 5.74 -15.55
N TYR A 55 -23.46 6.89 -16.06
CA TYR A 55 -22.28 6.98 -16.89
C TYR A 55 -21.17 7.79 -16.23
N ILE A 56 -19.90 7.44 -16.50
CA ILE A 56 -18.75 8.26 -16.14
C ILE A 56 -18.33 9.10 -17.35
N MET A 57 -18.38 10.41 -17.19
CA MET A 57 -18.10 11.38 -18.23
C MET A 57 -16.67 11.89 -18.19
N TYR A 58 -16.11 12.01 -16.99
CA TYR A 58 -14.79 12.60 -16.80
C TYR A 58 -14.16 12.11 -15.49
N TYR A 59 -12.84 11.94 -15.52
CA TYR A 59 -11.97 11.86 -14.38
C TYR A 59 -10.63 12.50 -14.72
N GLY A 60 -10.19 13.48 -13.95
CA GLY A 60 -8.97 14.23 -14.24
C GLY A 60 -8.83 15.51 -13.41
N ALA A 61 -8.18 16.52 -14.00
CA ALA A 61 -7.99 17.80 -13.32
C ALA A 61 -9.31 18.45 -12.89
N ALA A 62 -9.26 19.22 -11.80
CA ALA A 62 -10.44 19.96 -11.31
C ALA A 62 -11.05 20.82 -12.42
N LEU A 63 -12.37 20.80 -12.50
CA LEU A 63 -13.20 21.55 -13.44
C LEU A 63 -13.96 22.65 -12.71
N SER A 64 -14.06 23.80 -13.38
CA SER A 64 -14.94 24.88 -12.96
C SER A 64 -16.40 24.60 -13.33
N ASP A 65 -17.36 25.31 -12.73
CA ASP A 65 -18.78 25.21 -13.05
C ASP A 65 -19.08 25.47 -14.56
N ASN A 66 -18.34 26.38 -15.19
CA ASN A 66 -18.48 26.65 -16.61
C ASN A 66 -18.04 25.48 -17.48
N GLU A 67 -16.96 24.78 -17.09
CA GLU A 67 -16.48 23.59 -17.79
C GLU A 67 -17.44 22.41 -17.59
N MET A 68 -18.03 22.28 -16.41
CA MET A 68 -19.09 21.31 -16.13
C MET A 68 -20.28 21.46 -17.07
N ASN A 69 -20.69 22.69 -17.35
CA ASN A 69 -21.81 22.99 -18.25
C ASN A 69 -21.47 22.75 -19.74
N SER A 70 -20.19 22.54 -20.08
CA SER A 70 -19.73 22.27 -21.45
C SER A 70 -19.87 20.80 -21.86
N PHE A 71 -20.14 19.87 -20.93
CA PHE A 71 -20.41 18.48 -21.30
C PHE A 71 -21.76 18.38 -22.04
N GLY A 72 -21.74 17.77 -23.22
CA GLY A 72 -22.96 17.33 -23.92
C GLY A 72 -23.61 16.14 -23.19
N ASP A 73 -24.78 15.71 -23.67
CA ASP A 73 -25.42 14.51 -23.15
C ASP A 73 -24.55 13.27 -23.32
N SER A 74 -24.70 12.28 -22.44
CA SER A 74 -24.05 10.99 -22.56
C SER A 74 -24.47 10.34 -23.89
N GLY A 75 -23.55 10.31 -24.85
CA GLY A 75 -23.79 9.73 -26.17
C GLY A 75 -23.75 8.20 -26.15
N MET A 76 -24.06 7.59 -27.29
CA MET A 76 -24.08 6.12 -27.49
C MET A 76 -22.77 5.39 -27.08
N TRP A 77 -21.67 6.10 -26.94
CA TRP A 77 -20.35 5.57 -26.53
C TRP A 77 -19.98 5.90 -25.08
N ALA A 78 -20.92 6.40 -24.29
CA ALA A 78 -20.69 6.65 -22.87
C ALA A 78 -20.43 5.33 -22.14
N GLN A 79 -19.48 5.36 -21.20
CA GLN A 79 -19.12 4.18 -20.41
C GLN A 79 -19.91 4.15 -19.10
N ASN A 80 -20.54 3.02 -18.80
CA ASN A 80 -21.19 2.81 -17.50
C ASN A 80 -20.19 3.03 -16.36
N ALA A 81 -20.61 3.75 -15.33
CA ALA A 81 -19.80 3.95 -14.13
C ALA A 81 -19.59 2.65 -13.34
N TYR A 82 -20.51 1.69 -13.48
CA TYR A 82 -20.44 0.38 -12.87
C TYR A 82 -21.06 -0.67 -13.81
N PRO A 83 -20.31 -1.15 -14.83
CA PRO A 83 -20.83 -2.07 -15.81
C PRO A 83 -21.19 -3.41 -15.18
N VAL A 84 -22.37 -3.92 -15.50
CA VAL A 84 -22.88 -5.19 -14.99
C VAL A 84 -22.96 -6.23 -16.10
N TYR A 85 -22.92 -7.52 -15.73
CA TYR A 85 -23.05 -8.61 -16.69
C TYR A 85 -24.47 -8.67 -17.27
N GLY A 86 -24.57 -8.79 -18.59
CA GLY A 86 -25.84 -9.04 -19.29
C GLY A 86 -26.09 -8.13 -20.49
N LEU A 87 -25.87 -6.83 -20.42
CA LEU A 87 -26.24 -5.88 -21.48
C LEU A 87 -25.12 -5.58 -22.48
N HIS A 88 -23.88 -5.67 -22.05
CA HIS A 88 -22.71 -5.32 -22.86
C HIS A 88 -21.70 -6.48 -22.87
N PRO A 89 -21.93 -7.52 -23.68
CA PRO A 89 -21.13 -8.75 -23.67
C PRO A 89 -19.68 -8.57 -24.13
N TYR A 90 -19.35 -7.41 -24.70
CA TYR A 90 -17.99 -7.08 -25.16
C TYR A 90 -17.12 -6.39 -24.10
N ASN A 91 -17.72 -5.93 -23.01
CA ASN A 91 -17.02 -5.23 -21.96
C ASN A 91 -16.91 -6.12 -20.71
N GLU A 92 -15.78 -5.99 -20.02
CA GLU A 92 -15.63 -6.53 -18.66
C GLU A 92 -16.69 -5.95 -17.72
N SER A 93 -17.11 -6.76 -16.75
CA SER A 93 -18.12 -6.35 -15.78
C SER A 93 -17.49 -5.96 -14.44
N ALA A 94 -18.04 -4.99 -13.75
CA ALA A 94 -17.75 -4.72 -12.35
C ALA A 94 -18.56 -5.65 -11.43
N LEU A 95 -19.77 -6.04 -11.85
CA LEU A 95 -20.63 -6.96 -11.11
C LEU A 95 -21.16 -8.05 -12.02
N ALA A 96 -21.01 -9.30 -11.57
CA ALA A 96 -21.68 -10.47 -12.12
C ALA A 96 -22.21 -11.35 -10.98
N MET A 97 -23.42 -11.86 -11.13
CA MET A 97 -24.06 -12.69 -10.12
C MET A 97 -25.02 -13.71 -10.75
N THR A 98 -25.33 -14.74 -9.98
CA THR A 98 -26.44 -15.67 -10.28
C THR A 98 -27.58 -15.35 -9.35
N HIS A 99 -28.73 -15.01 -9.90
CA HIS A 99 -29.98 -14.74 -9.19
C HIS A 99 -30.55 -16.01 -8.53
N ALA A 100 -31.50 -15.85 -7.64
CA ALA A 100 -32.13 -16.96 -6.91
C ALA A 100 -32.89 -17.94 -7.83
N ASP A 101 -33.27 -17.52 -9.02
CA ASP A 101 -33.93 -18.35 -10.05
C ASP A 101 -32.96 -18.96 -11.08
N GLY A 102 -31.66 -18.69 -10.94
CA GLY A 102 -30.60 -19.21 -11.81
C GLY A 102 -30.26 -18.31 -13.01
N ASN A 103 -30.96 -17.20 -13.24
CA ASN A 103 -30.59 -16.21 -14.24
C ASN A 103 -29.32 -15.46 -13.84
N MET A 104 -28.65 -14.83 -14.82
CA MET A 104 -27.34 -14.18 -14.57
C MET A 104 -27.30 -12.72 -15.02
N THR A 105 -28.34 -12.21 -15.70
CA THR A 105 -28.29 -10.87 -16.31
C THR A 105 -28.81 -9.81 -15.35
N LEU A 106 -28.15 -8.66 -15.38
CA LEU A 106 -28.49 -7.45 -14.65
C LEU A 106 -28.75 -6.29 -15.62
N ASP A 107 -29.72 -5.42 -15.29
CA ASP A 107 -30.01 -4.16 -16.00
C ASP A 107 -30.26 -3.05 -14.97
N MET A 108 -29.21 -2.31 -14.64
CA MET A 108 -29.20 -1.34 -13.56
C MET A 108 -29.57 0.07 -14.03
N GLU A 109 -30.43 0.74 -13.25
CA GLU A 109 -30.78 2.15 -13.42
C GLU A 109 -30.61 2.93 -12.09
N VAL A 110 -30.40 4.24 -12.18
CA VAL A 110 -30.32 5.13 -11.02
C VAL A 110 -31.67 5.19 -10.31
N ALA A 111 -31.71 4.79 -9.06
CA ALA A 111 -32.87 4.86 -8.20
C ALA A 111 -32.85 6.13 -7.33
N ASP A 112 -31.67 6.51 -6.82
CA ASP A 112 -31.53 7.64 -5.89
C ASP A 112 -30.11 8.20 -5.88
N ILE A 113 -29.93 9.47 -5.47
CA ILE A 113 -28.65 10.15 -5.30
C ILE A 113 -28.69 10.90 -3.98
N GLU A 114 -27.80 10.54 -3.07
CA GLU A 114 -27.67 11.15 -1.73
C GLU A 114 -26.31 11.83 -1.59
N ARG A 115 -26.27 12.97 -0.90
CA ARG A 115 -25.04 13.64 -0.50
C ARG A 115 -25.05 13.88 0.98
N THR A 116 -24.03 13.43 1.68
CA THR A 116 -23.86 13.59 3.13
C THR A 116 -22.49 14.13 3.43
N SER A 117 -22.39 14.94 4.48
CA SER A 117 -21.12 15.47 4.98
C SER A 117 -21.00 15.08 6.44
N THR A 118 -19.98 14.30 6.78
CA THR A 118 -19.72 13.80 8.13
C THR A 118 -18.23 13.74 8.40
N ASP A 119 -17.82 14.07 9.64
CA ASP A 119 -16.44 13.91 10.14
C ASP A 119 -15.34 14.49 9.22
N GLY A 120 -15.62 15.62 8.60
CA GLY A 120 -14.67 16.29 7.70
C GLY A 120 -14.54 15.61 6.33
N ALA A 121 -15.49 14.79 5.91
CA ALA A 121 -15.55 14.17 4.61
C ALA A 121 -16.92 14.35 3.95
N ASP A 122 -16.93 14.48 2.62
CA ASP A 122 -18.14 14.50 1.81
C ASP A 122 -18.33 13.14 1.13
N ILE A 123 -19.54 12.58 1.22
CA ILE A 123 -19.88 11.31 0.59
C ILE A 123 -21.06 11.53 -0.37
N THR A 124 -20.84 11.18 -1.63
CA THR A 124 -21.90 11.06 -2.64
C THR A 124 -22.22 9.59 -2.85
N THR A 125 -23.45 9.20 -2.62
CA THR A 125 -23.96 7.84 -2.81
C THR A 125 -24.95 7.81 -3.96
N VAL A 126 -24.68 7.02 -4.99
CA VAL A 126 -25.62 6.75 -6.08
C VAL A 126 -26.15 5.34 -5.92
N THR A 127 -27.46 5.23 -5.70
CA THR A 127 -28.15 3.94 -5.58
C THR A 127 -28.62 3.50 -6.98
N LEU A 128 -28.13 2.37 -7.42
CA LEU A 128 -28.59 1.66 -8.62
C LEU A 128 -29.55 0.54 -8.21
N GLN A 129 -30.56 0.30 -9.02
CA GLN A 129 -31.53 -0.78 -8.83
C GLN A 129 -31.69 -1.56 -10.12
N ASP A 130 -31.76 -2.88 -10.04
CA ASP A 130 -32.08 -3.70 -11.20
C ASP A 130 -33.59 -3.54 -11.54
N LYS A 131 -33.92 -3.49 -12.84
CA LYS A 131 -35.28 -3.24 -13.33
C LYS A 131 -36.26 -4.39 -13.07
N VAL A 132 -35.74 -5.59 -12.84
CA VAL A 132 -36.54 -6.84 -12.70
C VAL A 132 -36.32 -7.47 -11.34
N TYR A 133 -35.08 -7.62 -10.94
CA TYR A 133 -34.71 -8.27 -9.69
C TYR A 133 -34.59 -7.27 -8.55
N PRO A 134 -35.04 -7.62 -7.34
CA PRO A 134 -34.89 -6.72 -6.17
C PRO A 134 -33.44 -6.77 -5.63
N VAL A 135 -32.52 -6.32 -6.47
CA VAL A 135 -31.09 -6.16 -6.17
C VAL A 135 -30.74 -4.69 -6.27
N THR A 136 -30.04 -4.17 -5.29
CA THR A 136 -29.57 -2.79 -5.29
C THR A 136 -28.06 -2.74 -5.12
N VAL A 137 -27.42 -1.75 -5.79
CA VAL A 137 -26.00 -1.45 -5.63
C VAL A 137 -25.88 0.02 -5.25
N LYS A 138 -25.27 0.31 -4.12
CA LYS A 138 -24.87 1.66 -3.75
C LYS A 138 -23.41 1.87 -4.19
N LEU A 139 -23.18 2.88 -5.00
CA LEU A 139 -21.85 3.35 -5.37
C LEU A 139 -21.53 4.57 -4.51
N ASN A 140 -20.53 4.45 -3.68
CA ASN A 140 -20.13 5.49 -2.74
C ASN A 140 -18.85 6.16 -3.24
N TYR A 141 -18.81 7.48 -3.16
CA TYR A 141 -17.66 8.31 -3.51
C TYR A 141 -17.40 9.27 -2.35
N LYS A 142 -16.24 9.12 -1.71
CA LYS A 142 -15.86 9.91 -0.54
C LYS A 142 -14.68 10.81 -0.88
N THR A 143 -14.76 12.07 -0.50
CA THR A 143 -13.69 13.06 -0.62
C THR A 143 -13.43 13.74 0.73
N TYR A 144 -12.22 14.26 0.88
CA TYR A 144 -11.81 14.98 2.08
C TYR A 144 -11.39 16.41 1.72
N PRO A 145 -11.80 17.42 2.50
CA PRO A 145 -11.33 18.79 2.30
C PRO A 145 -9.80 18.87 2.37
N GLY A 146 -9.19 19.39 1.32
CA GLY A 146 -7.74 19.55 1.26
C GLY A 146 -6.92 18.34 0.83
N GLU A 147 -7.56 17.20 0.50
CA GLU A 147 -6.89 16.00 -0.03
C GLU A 147 -7.29 15.74 -1.49
N ASP A 148 -6.32 15.35 -2.33
CA ASP A 148 -6.58 15.04 -3.74
C ASP A 148 -6.76 13.53 -3.97
N VAL A 149 -7.65 12.92 -3.17
CA VAL A 149 -8.02 11.51 -3.27
C VAL A 149 -9.55 11.38 -3.23
N ILE A 150 -10.09 10.56 -4.14
CA ILE A 150 -11.49 10.10 -4.14
C ILE A 150 -11.47 8.63 -3.77
N GLU A 151 -12.09 8.27 -2.66
CA GLU A 151 -12.34 6.86 -2.30
C GLU A 151 -13.67 6.41 -2.91
N THR A 152 -13.71 5.21 -3.48
CA THR A 152 -14.94 4.59 -4.00
C THR A 152 -15.09 3.16 -3.52
N TRP A 153 -16.31 2.74 -3.23
CA TRP A 153 -16.66 1.35 -2.93
C TRP A 153 -18.11 1.08 -3.30
N SER A 154 -18.48 -0.19 -3.40
CA SER A 154 -19.85 -0.62 -3.69
C SER A 154 -20.46 -1.43 -2.54
N GLU A 155 -21.77 -1.29 -2.35
CA GLU A 155 -22.58 -2.08 -1.43
C GLU A 155 -23.67 -2.79 -2.23
N ILE A 156 -23.61 -4.11 -2.30
CA ILE A 156 -24.51 -4.97 -3.08
C ILE A 156 -25.50 -5.61 -2.12
N THR A 157 -26.79 -5.28 -2.25
CA THR A 157 -27.85 -5.78 -1.36
C THR A 157 -28.78 -6.73 -2.10
N ASN A 158 -28.94 -7.94 -1.57
CA ASN A 158 -29.89 -8.93 -2.05
C ASN A 158 -31.24 -8.77 -1.33
N LYS A 159 -32.30 -8.43 -2.06
CA LYS A 159 -33.68 -8.40 -1.56
C LYS A 159 -34.58 -9.47 -2.22
N GLU A 160 -34.00 -10.39 -3.00
CA GLU A 160 -34.71 -11.51 -3.61
C GLU A 160 -35.27 -12.48 -2.56
N LYS A 161 -36.14 -13.39 -2.99
CA LYS A 161 -36.74 -14.38 -2.07
C LYS A 161 -35.77 -15.48 -1.63
N GLY A 162 -34.68 -15.68 -2.39
CA GLY A 162 -33.63 -16.67 -2.14
C GLY A 162 -32.23 -16.07 -2.06
N ASN A 163 -31.25 -16.94 -1.91
CA ASN A 163 -29.84 -16.56 -1.96
C ASN A 163 -29.42 -16.26 -3.40
N VAL A 164 -28.53 -15.30 -3.56
CA VAL A 164 -27.81 -15.02 -4.81
C VAL A 164 -26.34 -15.36 -4.66
N THR A 165 -25.65 -15.59 -5.76
CA THR A 165 -24.21 -15.86 -5.75
C THR A 165 -23.48 -14.77 -6.50
N LEU A 166 -22.66 -13.99 -5.80
CA LEU A 166 -21.76 -13.02 -6.41
C LEU A 166 -20.55 -13.75 -6.99
N THR A 167 -20.28 -13.57 -8.28
CA THR A 167 -19.15 -14.19 -8.98
C THR A 167 -18.13 -13.17 -9.45
N GLN A 168 -18.49 -11.87 -9.48
CA GLN A 168 -17.62 -10.73 -9.76
C GLN A 168 -18.15 -9.51 -9.02
N PHE A 169 -17.30 -8.77 -8.32
CA PHE A 169 -17.72 -7.68 -7.43
C PHE A 169 -16.58 -6.67 -7.23
N ALA A 170 -16.37 -5.81 -8.23
CA ALA A 170 -15.35 -4.77 -8.16
C ALA A 170 -15.73 -3.67 -7.18
N SER A 171 -14.73 -3.09 -6.52
CA SER A 171 -14.88 -1.88 -5.70
C SER A 171 -15.16 -0.65 -6.52
N GLY A 172 -14.54 -0.57 -7.71
CA GLY A 172 -14.70 0.53 -8.63
C GLY A 172 -14.22 0.20 -10.04
N HIS A 173 -14.60 1.08 -10.95
CA HIS A 173 -14.26 1.03 -12.36
C HIS A 173 -13.90 2.43 -12.85
N LEU A 174 -12.90 2.53 -13.73
CA LEU A 174 -12.50 3.79 -14.36
C LEU A 174 -12.17 3.55 -15.84
N PRO A 175 -12.96 4.12 -16.78
CA PRO A 175 -12.61 4.13 -18.19
C PRO A 175 -11.57 5.22 -18.48
N ILE A 176 -10.51 4.87 -19.20
CA ILE A 176 -9.41 5.75 -19.60
C ILE A 176 -9.40 5.83 -21.13
N ARG A 177 -9.65 7.02 -21.66
CA ARG A 177 -9.84 7.25 -23.11
C ARG A 177 -8.71 8.11 -23.68
N VAL A 178 -7.46 7.68 -23.50
CA VAL A 178 -6.27 8.30 -24.12
C VAL A 178 -5.41 7.21 -24.73
N GLY A 179 -4.67 7.54 -25.79
CA GLY A 179 -4.07 6.52 -26.66
C GLY A 179 -2.70 5.98 -26.23
N ASP A 180 -1.98 6.62 -25.33
CA ASP A 180 -0.62 6.17 -24.92
C ASP A 180 -0.53 6.03 -23.40
N VAL A 181 -1.15 4.98 -22.90
CA VAL A 181 -1.25 4.69 -21.46
C VAL A 181 -0.18 3.71 -21.03
N TRP A 182 0.53 4.07 -19.96
CA TRP A 182 1.55 3.25 -19.35
C TRP A 182 1.19 2.92 -17.90
N LEU A 183 1.46 1.69 -17.53
CA LEU A 183 1.22 1.17 -16.19
C LEU A 183 2.55 1.02 -15.45
N SER A 184 2.63 1.59 -14.25
CA SER A 184 3.71 1.32 -13.30
C SER A 184 3.14 0.58 -12.10
N SER A 185 3.70 -0.57 -11.79
CA SER A 185 3.29 -1.46 -10.70
C SER A 185 4.49 -1.97 -9.91
N LEU A 186 4.25 -2.40 -8.68
CA LEU A 186 5.25 -3.06 -7.87
C LEU A 186 5.11 -4.57 -7.97
N TYR A 187 6.24 -5.26 -8.15
CA TYR A 187 6.35 -6.71 -8.15
C TYR A 187 7.47 -7.15 -7.24
N GLY A 188 7.58 -8.46 -7.00
CA GLY A 188 8.70 -8.99 -6.24
C GLY A 188 8.53 -10.42 -5.77
N SER A 189 9.17 -10.68 -4.66
CA SER A 189 9.13 -11.92 -3.90
C SER A 189 9.67 -11.65 -2.50
N TRP A 190 9.68 -12.64 -1.64
CA TRP A 190 10.36 -12.53 -0.35
C TRP A 190 11.81 -12.06 -0.51
N GLY A 191 12.19 -11.01 0.22
CA GLY A 191 13.53 -10.39 0.15
C GLY A 191 13.79 -9.57 -1.12
N ASN A 192 12.80 -9.39 -1.97
CA ASN A 192 12.90 -8.61 -3.22
C ASN A 192 11.57 -7.90 -3.55
N GLU A 193 10.86 -7.45 -2.52
CA GLU A 193 9.57 -6.80 -2.61
C GLU A 193 9.68 -5.41 -3.24
N GLY A 194 8.56 -4.86 -3.71
CA GLY A 194 8.45 -3.45 -4.09
C GLY A 194 9.32 -3.02 -5.27
N ARG A 195 9.68 -3.92 -6.18
CA ARG A 195 10.39 -3.57 -7.43
C ARG A 195 9.42 -2.93 -8.41
N ILE A 196 9.80 -1.80 -8.99
CA ILE A 196 8.96 -1.10 -9.97
C ILE A 196 9.13 -1.71 -11.36
N GLU A 197 8.01 -2.03 -12.00
CA GLU A 197 7.93 -2.36 -13.42
C GLU A 197 7.03 -1.33 -14.11
N THR A 198 7.41 -0.95 -15.33
CA THR A 198 6.68 0.04 -16.12
C THR A 198 6.55 -0.46 -17.55
N GLU A 199 5.32 -0.57 -18.04
CA GLU A 199 5.00 -1.11 -19.35
C GLU A 199 3.85 -0.35 -20.03
N PRO A 200 3.80 -0.28 -21.37
CA PRO A 200 2.63 0.27 -22.07
C PRO A 200 1.44 -0.71 -21.94
N LEU A 201 0.23 -0.17 -21.79
CA LEU A 201 -0.98 -0.97 -21.91
C LEU A 201 -1.29 -1.22 -23.40
N THR A 202 -1.41 -2.50 -23.76
CA THR A 202 -1.69 -2.95 -25.11
C THR A 202 -3.02 -3.71 -25.17
N HIS A 203 -3.55 -3.97 -26.38
CA HIS A 203 -4.80 -4.73 -26.55
C HIS A 203 -4.80 -6.05 -25.79
N GLY A 204 -5.94 -6.35 -25.19
CA GLY A 204 -6.15 -7.49 -24.31
C GLY A 204 -6.10 -7.10 -22.83
N MET A 205 -5.98 -8.09 -21.97
CA MET A 205 -6.11 -7.91 -20.55
C MET A 205 -4.77 -8.06 -19.83
N LYS A 206 -4.35 -7.01 -19.09
CA LYS A 206 -3.32 -7.09 -18.05
C LYS A 206 -3.99 -7.29 -16.69
N VAL A 207 -3.49 -8.25 -15.92
CA VAL A 207 -3.98 -8.56 -14.57
C VAL A 207 -2.84 -8.48 -13.56
N ILE A 208 -3.08 -7.75 -12.46
CA ILE A 208 -2.24 -7.74 -11.27
C ILE A 208 -3.08 -8.32 -10.14
N GLN A 209 -2.60 -9.38 -9.48
CA GLN A 209 -3.40 -10.10 -8.49
C GLN A 209 -2.55 -10.75 -7.40
N ASN A 210 -3.20 -11.02 -6.27
CA ASN A 210 -2.67 -11.86 -5.21
C ASN A 210 -3.65 -12.99 -4.87
N LYS A 211 -3.11 -14.14 -4.42
CA LYS A 211 -3.84 -15.36 -4.04
C LYS A 211 -3.29 -16.02 -2.78
N ASP A 212 -2.37 -15.38 -2.06
CA ASP A 212 -1.69 -15.97 -0.90
C ASP A 212 -2.57 -16.06 0.35
N GLY A 213 -3.69 -15.33 0.37
CA GLY A 213 -4.65 -15.31 1.46
C GLY A 213 -4.24 -14.39 2.62
N VAL A 214 -3.03 -14.53 3.15
CA VAL A 214 -2.56 -13.81 4.33
C VAL A 214 -1.61 -12.67 4.00
N ARG A 215 -0.71 -12.89 3.06
CA ARG A 215 0.30 -11.92 2.61
C ARG A 215 -0.03 -11.48 1.20
N ASN A 216 -0.30 -10.22 0.97
CA ASN A 216 -0.81 -9.76 -0.31
C ASN A 216 0.14 -8.83 -1.10
N SER A 217 1.35 -8.55 -0.56
CA SER A 217 2.27 -7.58 -1.16
C SER A 217 3.67 -8.14 -1.49
N HIS A 218 3.87 -9.45 -1.53
CA HIS A 218 5.15 -10.05 -1.94
C HIS A 218 5.33 -10.06 -3.47
N SER A 219 4.41 -10.72 -4.18
CA SER A 219 4.52 -10.93 -5.63
C SER A 219 4.06 -9.73 -6.44
N ALA A 220 3.08 -9.00 -5.95
CA ALA A 220 2.51 -7.81 -6.56
C ALA A 220 1.88 -6.94 -5.47
N HIS A 221 1.54 -5.69 -5.79
CA HIS A 221 0.89 -4.77 -4.89
C HIS A 221 -0.49 -4.36 -5.41
N SER A 222 -1.39 -4.00 -4.48
CA SER A 222 -2.73 -3.50 -4.80
C SER A 222 -2.77 -2.01 -5.20
N GLU A 223 -1.60 -1.41 -5.33
CA GLU A 223 -1.37 -0.02 -5.71
C GLU A 223 -0.70 0.07 -7.08
N VAL A 224 -1.15 1.00 -7.92
CA VAL A 224 -0.62 1.22 -9.28
C VAL A 224 -0.62 2.71 -9.66
N MET A 225 0.27 3.08 -10.60
CA MET A 225 0.27 4.38 -11.26
C MET A 225 0.01 4.20 -12.75
N ILE A 226 -0.92 5.00 -13.30
CA ILE A 226 -1.34 4.96 -14.71
C ILE A 226 -0.98 6.29 -15.35
N SER A 227 0.03 6.31 -16.21
CA SER A 227 0.48 7.50 -16.92
C SER A 227 -0.29 7.68 -18.22
N LEU A 228 -0.79 8.88 -18.47
CA LEU A 228 -1.72 9.20 -19.58
C LEU A 228 -1.04 9.87 -20.79
N ASP A 229 0.24 10.23 -20.66
CA ASP A 229 1.01 10.98 -21.65
C ASP A 229 2.26 10.21 -22.12
N GLY A 230 2.13 8.88 -22.25
CA GLY A 230 3.24 8.01 -22.62
C GLY A 230 4.07 7.55 -21.40
N LYS A 231 5.34 7.22 -21.66
CA LYS A 231 6.23 6.70 -20.62
C LYS A 231 6.32 7.65 -19.43
N PRO A 232 6.08 7.17 -18.19
CA PRO A 232 5.99 8.02 -17.01
C PRO A 232 7.25 8.80 -16.72
N GLN A 233 7.05 9.99 -16.15
CA GLN A 233 8.08 10.87 -15.65
C GLN A 233 7.85 11.15 -14.16
N GLU A 234 8.92 11.42 -13.40
CA GLU A 234 8.80 11.63 -11.96
C GLU A 234 8.04 12.91 -11.58
N ASN A 235 8.32 14.02 -12.28
CA ASN A 235 7.83 15.34 -11.87
C ASN A 235 7.02 16.07 -12.95
N THR A 236 6.62 15.38 -14.02
CA THR A 236 5.81 15.96 -15.12
C THR A 236 4.92 14.89 -15.75
N GLY A 237 3.83 15.33 -16.40
CA GLY A 237 2.87 14.45 -17.06
C GLY A 237 1.67 14.13 -16.19
N ARG A 238 0.58 13.69 -16.83
CA ARG A 238 -0.67 13.31 -16.17
C ARG A 238 -0.59 11.86 -15.68
N VAL A 239 -0.89 11.66 -14.41
CA VAL A 239 -0.87 10.34 -13.76
C VAL A 239 -2.13 10.15 -12.95
N ILE A 240 -2.76 8.98 -13.08
CA ILE A 240 -3.77 8.47 -12.17
C ILE A 240 -3.10 7.48 -11.24
N GLY A 241 -3.17 7.71 -9.94
CA GLY A 241 -2.82 6.72 -8.93
C GLY A 241 -4.06 5.96 -8.48
N ALA A 242 -3.94 4.66 -8.27
CA ALA A 242 -4.99 3.82 -7.72
C ALA A 242 -4.43 2.92 -6.62
N ALA A 243 -5.13 2.83 -5.49
CA ALA A 243 -4.77 1.99 -4.35
C ALA A 243 -6.02 1.28 -3.80
N LEU A 244 -6.05 -0.04 -3.91
CA LEU A 244 -7.13 -0.82 -3.31
C LEU A 244 -6.79 -1.13 -1.85
N ALA A 245 -7.51 -0.52 -0.92
CA ALA A 245 -7.33 -0.69 0.52
C ALA A 245 -7.95 -2.03 0.99
N TYR A 246 -7.30 -3.13 0.66
CA TYR A 246 -7.73 -4.47 1.01
C TYR A 246 -6.58 -5.37 1.45
N SER A 247 -6.76 -6.02 2.57
CA SER A 247 -5.75 -6.87 3.20
C SER A 247 -5.75 -8.32 2.70
N GLY A 248 -6.70 -8.72 1.84
CA GLY A 248 -6.88 -10.07 1.31
C GLY A 248 -6.44 -10.24 -0.14
N ASN A 249 -6.92 -11.31 -0.76
CA ASN A 249 -6.69 -11.56 -2.18
C ASN A 249 -7.38 -10.51 -3.04
N TYR A 250 -6.63 -9.80 -3.84
CA TYR A 250 -7.12 -8.73 -4.71
C TYR A 250 -6.86 -9.02 -6.18
N LYS A 251 -7.58 -8.30 -7.04
CA LYS A 251 -7.39 -8.32 -8.49
C LYS A 251 -7.61 -6.94 -9.08
N LEU A 252 -6.60 -6.46 -9.82
CA LEU A 252 -6.64 -5.28 -10.66
C LEU A 252 -6.64 -5.75 -12.10
N ARG A 253 -7.59 -5.28 -12.91
CA ARG A 253 -7.73 -5.64 -14.32
C ARG A 253 -7.66 -4.41 -15.18
N PHE A 254 -6.90 -4.48 -16.27
CA PHE A 254 -6.79 -3.46 -17.30
C PHE A 254 -7.14 -4.10 -18.63
N ASP A 255 -8.33 -3.85 -19.13
CA ASP A 255 -8.79 -4.35 -20.42
C ASP A 255 -8.67 -3.25 -21.48
N THR A 256 -7.78 -3.43 -22.46
CA THR A 256 -7.65 -2.54 -23.61
C THR A 256 -8.41 -3.14 -24.76
N ASN A 257 -9.57 -2.58 -25.10
CA ASN A 257 -10.44 -3.07 -26.15
C ASN A 257 -10.02 -2.62 -27.56
N SER A 258 -10.71 -3.10 -28.57
CA SER A 258 -10.41 -2.82 -29.98
C SER A 258 -10.60 -1.35 -30.40
N GLY A 259 -11.19 -0.52 -29.54
CA GLY A 259 -11.36 0.91 -29.75
C GLY A 259 -10.31 1.76 -29.01
N ASP A 260 -9.21 1.15 -28.55
CA ASP A 260 -8.15 1.79 -27.76
C ASP A 260 -8.65 2.42 -26.45
N HIS A 261 -9.76 1.89 -25.90
CA HIS A 261 -10.23 2.28 -24.60
C HIS A 261 -9.66 1.32 -23.54
N HIS A 262 -9.08 1.89 -22.50
CA HIS A 262 -8.57 1.13 -21.34
C HIS A 262 -9.62 1.15 -20.24
N LEU A 263 -10.05 -0.02 -19.81
CA LEU A 263 -11.03 -0.19 -18.75
C LEU A 263 -10.30 -0.73 -17.51
N PHE A 264 -10.22 0.07 -16.47
CA PHE A 264 -9.60 -0.30 -15.20
C PHE A 264 -10.66 -0.75 -14.20
N PHE A 265 -10.43 -1.90 -13.55
CA PHE A 265 -11.25 -2.45 -12.48
C PHE A 265 -10.36 -2.84 -11.32
N ALA A 266 -10.82 -2.60 -10.10
CA ALA A 266 -10.14 -3.04 -8.88
C ALA A 266 -11.14 -3.61 -7.88
N GLY A 267 -10.77 -4.70 -7.21
CA GLY A 267 -11.62 -5.34 -6.22
C GLY A 267 -11.00 -6.60 -5.60
N ILE A 268 -11.80 -7.30 -4.83
CA ILE A 268 -11.45 -8.61 -4.29
C ILE A 268 -11.23 -9.59 -5.46
N ASN A 269 -10.24 -10.48 -5.33
CA ASN A 269 -10.04 -11.54 -6.30
C ASN A 269 -11.17 -12.57 -6.19
N GLU A 270 -11.95 -12.68 -7.24
CA GLU A 270 -13.10 -13.58 -7.31
C GLU A 270 -12.73 -15.05 -7.49
N GLU A 271 -11.48 -15.36 -7.80
CA GLU A 271 -11.03 -16.74 -7.98
C GLU A 271 -11.14 -17.53 -6.68
N ASN A 272 -11.92 -18.60 -6.71
CA ASN A 272 -12.29 -19.42 -5.54
C ASN A 272 -12.97 -18.65 -4.40
N SER A 273 -13.60 -17.49 -4.71
CA SER A 273 -14.21 -16.60 -3.74
C SER A 273 -15.64 -16.19 -4.13
N ALA A 274 -16.37 -17.05 -4.87
CA ALA A 274 -17.79 -16.84 -5.11
C ALA A 274 -18.52 -16.66 -3.75
N TYR A 275 -19.33 -15.61 -3.62
CA TYR A 275 -19.92 -15.24 -2.35
C TYR A 275 -21.43 -15.40 -2.37
N HIS A 276 -21.97 -16.28 -1.53
CA HIS A 276 -23.42 -16.49 -1.38
C HIS A 276 -24.00 -15.44 -0.44
N LEU A 277 -24.85 -14.57 -0.99
CA LEU A 277 -25.48 -13.49 -0.28
C LEU A 277 -26.94 -13.83 0.00
N LYS A 278 -27.30 -13.97 1.29
CA LYS A 278 -28.67 -14.31 1.70
C LYS A 278 -29.61 -13.13 1.49
N LYS A 279 -30.90 -13.44 1.48
CA LYS A 279 -31.94 -12.41 1.46
C LYS A 279 -31.76 -11.41 2.60
N GLY A 280 -31.73 -10.13 2.26
CA GLY A 280 -31.60 -9.01 3.20
C GLY A 280 -30.15 -8.69 3.58
N GLU A 281 -29.16 -9.49 3.14
CA GLU A 281 -27.74 -9.21 3.39
C GLU A 281 -27.18 -8.22 2.37
N THR A 282 -26.18 -7.48 2.81
CA THR A 282 -25.41 -6.54 2.00
C THR A 282 -23.94 -6.99 1.98
N PHE A 283 -23.37 -7.06 0.80
CA PHE A 283 -21.94 -7.27 0.59
C PHE A 283 -21.27 -5.93 0.30
N THR A 284 -20.31 -5.54 1.14
CA THR A 284 -19.53 -4.31 0.98
C THR A 284 -18.14 -4.66 0.43
N THR A 285 -17.76 -4.01 -0.65
CA THR A 285 -16.42 -4.16 -1.24
C THR A 285 -15.40 -3.28 -0.51
N PRO A 286 -14.08 -3.58 -0.63
CA PRO A 286 -13.02 -2.70 -0.12
C PRO A 286 -13.05 -1.32 -0.77
N HIS A 287 -12.46 -0.33 -0.11
CA HIS A 287 -12.28 1.00 -0.69
C HIS A 287 -11.19 1.00 -1.75
N LEU A 288 -11.46 1.63 -2.88
CA LEU A 288 -10.50 1.96 -3.93
C LEU A 288 -10.23 3.47 -3.86
N ALA A 289 -9.00 3.86 -3.52
CA ALA A 289 -8.56 5.24 -3.53
C ALA A 289 -8.01 5.60 -4.91
N LEU A 290 -8.50 6.67 -5.49
CA LEU A 290 -8.08 7.22 -6.79
C LEU A 290 -7.53 8.62 -6.58
N THR A 291 -6.40 8.93 -7.21
CA THR A 291 -5.82 10.28 -7.24
C THR A 291 -5.42 10.66 -8.66
N PHE A 292 -5.39 11.95 -8.93
CA PHE A 292 -4.91 12.51 -10.20
C PHE A 292 -3.82 13.55 -9.96
N SER A 293 -2.78 13.55 -10.78
CA SER A 293 -1.71 14.53 -10.73
C SER A 293 -1.28 14.98 -12.13
N LYS A 294 -0.93 16.25 -12.28
CA LYS A 294 -0.21 16.81 -13.45
C LYS A 294 1.31 16.88 -13.23
N GLU A 295 1.76 16.55 -12.00
CA GLU A 295 3.16 16.61 -11.57
C GLU A 295 3.82 15.24 -11.58
N GLY A 296 3.46 14.39 -12.53
CA GLY A 296 4.04 13.07 -12.71
C GLY A 296 3.78 12.10 -11.57
N LEU A 297 4.62 11.06 -11.49
CA LEU A 297 4.53 10.00 -10.48
C LEU A 297 4.72 10.55 -9.06
N SER A 298 5.66 11.49 -8.86
CA SER A 298 5.92 12.08 -7.55
C SER A 298 4.74 12.91 -7.04
N GLY A 299 3.99 13.58 -7.92
CA GLY A 299 2.78 14.29 -7.54
C GLY A 299 1.69 13.35 -7.03
N ALA A 300 1.41 12.26 -7.74
CA ALA A 300 0.47 11.24 -7.28
C ALA A 300 0.93 10.58 -5.97
N SER A 301 2.24 10.35 -5.80
CA SER A 301 2.81 9.84 -4.55
C SER A 301 2.53 10.78 -3.38
N ARG A 302 2.75 12.08 -3.54
CA ARG A 302 2.50 13.07 -2.46
C ARG A 302 1.03 13.09 -2.05
N ASN A 303 0.10 12.97 -3.00
CA ASN A 303 -1.33 12.87 -2.72
C ASN A 303 -1.64 11.63 -1.85
N PHE A 304 -1.11 10.45 -2.21
CA PHE A 304 -1.27 9.24 -1.40
C PHE A 304 -0.60 9.36 -0.03
N HIS A 305 0.60 9.94 0.05
CA HIS A 305 1.30 10.11 1.32
C HIS A 305 0.51 10.99 2.29
N LYS A 306 -0.06 12.10 1.80
CA LYS A 306 -0.86 13.02 2.60
C LYS A 306 -2.15 12.37 3.06
N TRP A 307 -2.93 11.78 2.13
CA TRP A 307 -4.14 11.02 2.44
C TRP A 307 -3.84 9.86 3.38
N GLY A 308 -2.77 9.11 3.12
CA GLY A 308 -2.34 7.99 3.96
C GLY A 308 -2.09 8.42 5.41
N ARG A 309 -1.30 9.49 5.63
CA ARG A 309 -1.03 10.01 6.97
C ARG A 309 -2.28 10.49 7.69
N ASN A 310 -3.15 11.18 6.98
CA ASN A 310 -4.29 11.85 7.60
C ASN A 310 -5.49 10.93 7.84
N HIS A 311 -5.65 9.86 7.04
CA HIS A 311 -6.89 9.08 7.02
C HIS A 311 -6.71 7.55 7.09
N MET A 312 -5.53 7.01 6.72
CA MET A 312 -5.37 5.57 6.55
C MET A 312 -4.32 4.93 7.47
N ILE A 313 -3.35 5.66 7.95
CA ILE A 313 -2.29 5.10 8.79
C ILE A 313 -2.62 5.37 10.25
N ALA A 314 -2.67 4.33 11.07
CA ALA A 314 -2.84 4.51 12.50
C ALA A 314 -1.77 5.45 13.06
N HIS A 315 -2.17 6.46 13.83
CA HIS A 315 -1.29 7.51 14.33
C HIS A 315 -0.40 8.15 13.24
N GLY A 316 -0.96 8.35 12.02
CA GLY A 316 -0.22 8.82 10.85
C GLY A 316 0.47 10.18 10.99
N ASN A 317 0.14 10.95 12.03
CA ASN A 317 0.77 12.24 12.36
C ASN A 317 1.66 12.17 13.62
N THR A 318 1.99 10.97 14.13
CA THR A 318 2.89 10.77 15.28
C THR A 318 4.27 10.33 14.80
N PRO A 319 5.36 11.03 15.20
CA PRO A 319 6.71 10.64 14.82
C PRO A 319 7.08 9.24 15.32
N ARG A 320 7.70 8.44 14.46
CA ARG A 320 8.19 7.10 14.81
C ARG A 320 9.53 7.16 15.51
N LYS A 321 9.72 6.29 16.50
CA LYS A 321 10.93 6.20 17.32
C LYS A 321 12.06 5.48 16.58
N VAL A 322 13.31 5.83 16.87
CA VAL A 322 14.49 5.07 16.43
C VAL A 322 14.56 3.80 17.28
N LEU A 323 14.48 2.65 16.63
CA LEU A 323 14.44 1.36 17.33
C LEU A 323 15.65 0.46 17.05
N LEU A 324 15.88 -0.50 17.94
CA LEU A 324 16.67 -1.71 17.71
C LEU A 324 15.76 -2.94 17.82
N ASN A 325 15.70 -3.76 16.76
CA ASN A 325 15.06 -5.07 16.78
C ASN A 325 16.11 -6.16 17.01
N SER A 326 15.78 -7.19 17.81
CA SER A 326 16.74 -8.23 18.20
C SER A 326 16.92 -9.34 17.16
N TRP A 327 16.06 -9.45 16.12
CA TRP A 327 16.03 -10.62 15.24
C TRP A 327 17.39 -10.95 14.62
N GLU A 328 17.92 -10.08 13.77
CA GLU A 328 19.22 -10.35 13.13
C GLU A 328 20.41 -10.28 14.08
N GLY A 329 20.20 -9.75 15.28
CA GLY A 329 21.21 -9.73 16.32
C GLY A 329 21.41 -11.06 17.02
N VAL A 330 20.32 -11.82 17.27
CA VAL A 330 20.38 -13.04 18.09
C VAL A 330 19.48 -14.17 17.59
N TYR A 331 18.56 -13.93 16.64
CA TYR A 331 17.55 -14.89 16.21
C TYR A 331 16.77 -15.47 17.40
N PHE A 332 16.55 -16.77 17.46
CA PHE A 332 15.87 -17.47 18.57
C PHE A 332 16.68 -17.53 19.90
N ASN A 333 17.93 -17.04 19.91
CA ASN A 333 18.81 -17.10 21.11
C ASN A 333 18.50 -15.96 22.09
N ILE A 334 17.22 -15.76 22.35
CA ILE A 334 16.73 -14.80 23.35
C ILE A 334 17.19 -15.27 24.76
N ASN A 335 17.74 -14.34 25.52
CA ASN A 335 17.98 -14.49 26.97
C ASN A 335 18.00 -13.11 27.64
N GLU A 336 17.64 -13.05 28.92
CA GLU A 336 17.46 -11.78 29.64
C GLU A 336 18.73 -10.90 29.67
N ALA A 337 19.89 -11.49 29.90
CA ALA A 337 21.15 -10.76 29.97
C ALA A 337 21.52 -10.16 28.60
N GLY A 338 21.33 -10.92 27.49
CA GLY A 338 21.59 -10.47 26.15
C GLY A 338 20.63 -9.35 25.73
N MET A 339 19.34 -9.48 26.05
CA MET A 339 18.36 -8.41 25.76
C MET A 339 18.67 -7.14 26.54
N SER A 340 19.01 -7.27 27.83
CA SER A 340 19.41 -6.15 28.68
C SER A 340 20.65 -5.43 28.13
N GLN A 341 21.64 -6.18 27.65
CA GLN A 341 22.84 -5.59 27.03
C GLN A 341 22.49 -4.84 25.74
N MET A 342 21.67 -5.41 24.85
CA MET A 342 21.24 -4.73 23.62
C MET A 342 20.46 -3.44 23.92
N MET A 343 19.64 -3.42 24.99
CA MET A 343 18.94 -2.22 25.44
C MET A 343 19.90 -1.13 25.94
N ASN A 344 20.91 -1.50 26.74
CA ASN A 344 21.96 -0.57 27.18
C ASN A 344 22.71 0.03 25.97
N ASP A 345 23.08 -0.81 25.01
CA ASP A 345 23.85 -0.40 23.84
C ASP A 345 23.05 0.56 22.96
N ILE A 346 21.80 0.26 22.63
CA ILE A 346 20.97 1.16 21.79
C ILE A 346 20.66 2.48 22.50
N ALA A 347 20.40 2.44 23.80
CA ALA A 347 20.20 3.67 24.59
C ALA A 347 21.45 4.55 24.56
N SER A 348 22.65 3.96 24.69
CA SER A 348 23.92 4.68 24.62
C SER A 348 24.18 5.33 23.27
N MET A 349 23.64 4.77 22.19
CA MET A 349 23.68 5.33 20.83
C MET A 349 22.57 6.35 20.57
N GLY A 350 21.66 6.55 21.52
CA GLY A 350 20.55 7.51 21.39
C GLY A 350 19.29 6.91 20.75
N GLY A 351 19.16 5.58 20.67
CA GLY A 351 17.90 4.94 20.30
C GLY A 351 16.78 5.20 21.30
N GLU A 352 15.56 4.91 20.94
CA GLU A 352 14.36 5.29 21.70
C GLU A 352 13.45 4.10 22.02
N LEU A 353 13.66 2.96 21.36
CA LEU A 353 12.82 1.76 21.48
C LEU A 353 13.66 0.50 21.24
N PHE A 354 13.44 -0.51 22.06
CA PHE A 354 13.96 -1.86 21.82
C PHE A 354 12.80 -2.82 21.58
N VAL A 355 12.90 -3.67 20.54
CA VAL A 355 11.89 -4.68 20.19
C VAL A 355 12.51 -6.06 20.33
N MET A 356 12.00 -6.85 21.29
CA MET A 356 12.32 -8.26 21.40
C MET A 356 11.54 -9.06 20.34
N ASP A 357 12.24 -9.67 19.41
CA ASP A 357 11.67 -10.45 18.31
C ASP A 357 11.34 -11.90 18.70
N ASP A 358 11.12 -12.79 17.74
CA ASP A 358 10.72 -14.18 17.92
C ASP A 358 11.71 -14.97 18.80
N GLY A 359 11.17 -15.84 19.69
CA GLY A 359 11.98 -16.73 20.50
C GLY A 359 11.78 -16.64 22.01
N TRP A 360 10.90 -15.77 22.53
CA TRP A 360 10.75 -15.48 23.96
C TRP A 360 9.74 -16.40 24.70
N PHE A 361 8.99 -17.23 24.00
CA PHE A 361 7.83 -17.97 24.51
C PHE A 361 7.96 -19.50 24.36
N GLY A 362 7.00 -20.22 24.96
CA GLY A 362 6.84 -21.66 24.88
C GLY A 362 7.35 -22.37 26.13
N ASP A 363 6.42 -23.00 26.87
CA ASP A 363 6.74 -23.76 28.10
C ASP A 363 6.90 -25.27 27.83
N LYS A 364 5.88 -25.91 27.26
CA LYS A 364 5.92 -27.35 26.91
C LYS A 364 6.85 -27.61 25.71
N TYR A 365 6.83 -26.70 24.76
CA TYR A 365 7.62 -26.73 23.53
C TYR A 365 8.41 -25.43 23.44
N PRO A 366 9.62 -25.32 24.04
CA PRO A 366 10.38 -24.06 23.97
C PRO A 366 10.65 -23.59 22.57
N ARG A 367 10.49 -22.30 22.34
CA ARG A 367 10.72 -21.64 21.03
C ARG A 367 12.22 -21.53 20.75
N LYS A 368 12.84 -22.61 20.26
CA LYS A 368 14.26 -22.66 19.87
C LYS A 368 14.48 -22.65 18.36
N GLY A 369 13.40 -22.64 17.59
CA GLY A 369 13.37 -22.65 16.15
C GLY A 369 11.96 -22.40 15.63
N GLY A 370 11.78 -22.33 14.31
CA GLY A 370 10.51 -21.99 13.66
C GLY A 370 9.40 -23.05 13.73
N ASP A 371 9.68 -24.25 14.25
CA ASP A 371 8.80 -25.43 14.19
C ASP A 371 8.07 -25.77 15.48
N THR A 372 8.26 -24.97 16.56
CA THR A 372 7.69 -25.22 17.89
C THR A 372 7.05 -23.99 18.50
N ALA A 373 6.12 -24.19 19.42
CA ALA A 373 5.51 -23.25 20.35
C ALA A 373 4.57 -22.20 19.75
N LEU A 374 4.60 -21.94 18.45
CA LEU A 374 3.72 -20.92 17.85
C LEU A 374 2.24 -21.29 18.11
N GLY A 375 1.53 -20.36 18.75
CA GLY A 375 0.21 -20.58 19.35
C GLY A 375 0.21 -20.61 20.88
N ASP A 376 1.38 -20.80 21.53
CA ASP A 376 1.54 -20.88 22.99
C ASP A 376 2.30 -19.65 23.50
N TRP A 377 1.61 -18.56 23.76
CA TRP A 377 2.19 -17.26 24.12
C TRP A 377 2.51 -17.16 25.61
N ILE A 378 3.17 -18.19 26.15
CA ILE A 378 3.60 -18.29 27.55
C ILE A 378 5.10 -17.98 27.61
N VAL A 379 5.50 -17.05 28.46
CA VAL A 379 6.90 -16.65 28.62
C VAL A 379 7.78 -17.86 28.98
N ASP A 380 8.88 -18.06 28.28
CA ASP A 380 9.91 -19.04 28.60
C ASP A 380 10.76 -18.49 29.77
N THR A 381 10.50 -18.98 30.99
CA THR A 381 11.17 -18.51 32.21
C THR A 381 12.61 -19.02 32.35
N GLU A 382 13.04 -20.00 31.56
CA GLU A 382 14.46 -20.36 31.46
C GLU A 382 15.25 -19.28 30.72
N LYS A 383 14.66 -18.69 29.68
CA LYS A 383 15.26 -17.60 28.91
C LYS A 383 15.12 -16.24 29.60
N LEU A 384 13.97 -16.01 30.22
CA LEU A 384 13.59 -14.75 30.87
C LEU A 384 13.18 -14.99 32.32
N PRO A 385 14.13 -15.18 33.26
CA PRO A 385 13.84 -15.51 34.67
C PRO A 385 12.96 -14.47 35.37
N HIS A 386 13.03 -13.18 34.99
CA HIS A 386 12.18 -12.12 35.55
C HIS A 386 11.01 -11.78 34.60
N GLY A 387 10.77 -12.60 33.58
CA GLY A 387 9.70 -12.44 32.61
C GLY A 387 9.86 -11.19 31.73
N ILE A 388 8.78 -10.83 31.05
CA ILE A 388 8.73 -9.60 30.19
C ILE A 388 8.86 -8.35 31.06
N GLN A 389 8.32 -8.35 32.30
CA GLN A 389 8.39 -7.18 33.17
C GLN A 389 9.84 -6.79 33.49
N GLY A 390 10.74 -7.76 33.76
CA GLY A 390 12.16 -7.48 33.99
C GLY A 390 12.86 -6.77 32.83
N LEU A 391 12.42 -7.05 31.59
CA LEU A 391 12.93 -6.34 30.40
C LEU A 391 12.31 -4.94 30.26
N ILE A 392 11.03 -4.78 30.59
CA ILE A 392 10.38 -3.46 30.62
C ILE A 392 11.07 -2.55 31.63
N ASP A 393 11.30 -3.04 32.83
CA ASP A 393 12.00 -2.29 33.90
C ASP A 393 13.43 -1.89 33.45
N THR A 394 14.09 -2.77 32.69
CA THR A 394 15.42 -2.49 32.13
C THR A 394 15.33 -1.39 31.05
N ALA A 395 14.33 -1.43 30.19
CA ALA A 395 14.12 -0.40 29.16
C ALA A 395 13.84 0.97 29.81
N GLU A 396 12.95 1.02 30.80
CA GLU A 396 12.61 2.23 31.55
C GLU A 396 13.82 2.83 32.26
N LYS A 397 14.66 1.98 32.89
CA LYS A 397 15.91 2.40 33.51
C LYS A 397 16.88 3.05 32.51
N ASN A 398 16.84 2.63 31.26
CA ASN A 398 17.64 3.19 30.17
C ASN A 398 16.96 4.39 29.47
N GLY A 399 15.76 4.77 29.88
CA GLY A 399 15.00 5.87 29.27
C GLY A 399 14.49 5.57 27.85
N ILE A 400 14.36 4.29 27.50
CA ILE A 400 13.82 3.83 26.22
C ILE A 400 12.52 3.06 26.41
N LYS A 401 11.77 2.86 25.32
CA LYS A 401 10.56 2.05 25.29
C LYS A 401 10.85 0.59 24.97
N PHE A 402 9.89 -0.29 25.29
CA PHE A 402 9.99 -1.72 25.04
C PHE A 402 8.85 -2.21 24.14
N GLY A 403 9.19 -3.08 23.19
CA GLY A 403 8.24 -3.72 22.26
C GLY A 403 8.48 -5.21 22.14
N ILE A 404 7.49 -5.92 21.60
CA ILE A 404 7.50 -7.38 21.50
C ILE A 404 6.96 -7.84 20.14
N TRP A 405 7.50 -8.95 19.64
CA TRP A 405 7.04 -9.64 18.45
C TRP A 405 5.97 -10.69 18.78
N ILE A 406 4.94 -10.78 17.94
CA ILE A 406 3.93 -11.83 17.95
C ILE A 406 3.57 -12.27 16.52
N GLU A 407 3.09 -13.50 16.39
CA GLU A 407 2.54 -14.06 15.16
C GLU A 407 1.24 -14.84 15.46
N PRO A 408 0.17 -14.14 15.88
CA PRO A 408 -0.97 -14.79 16.52
C PRO A 408 -1.95 -15.45 15.55
N GLU A 409 -1.79 -15.26 14.25
CA GLU A 409 -2.59 -15.90 13.19
C GLU A 409 -2.05 -17.28 12.78
N MET A 410 -0.88 -17.67 13.31
CA MET A 410 -0.19 -18.91 12.93
C MET A 410 -0.04 -19.87 14.10
N VAL A 411 0.11 -21.15 13.78
CA VAL A 411 0.30 -22.21 14.78
C VAL A 411 1.27 -23.28 14.27
N ASN A 412 2.08 -23.83 15.19
CA ASN A 412 2.89 -25.02 14.91
C ASN A 412 2.15 -26.31 15.30
N SER A 413 2.50 -27.41 14.68
CA SER A 413 2.02 -28.73 15.09
C SER A 413 2.49 -29.12 16.51
N LYS A 414 3.65 -28.62 16.94
CA LYS A 414 4.17 -28.74 18.31
C LYS A 414 3.78 -27.51 19.13
N SER A 415 2.48 -27.39 19.46
CA SER A 415 1.94 -26.40 20.36
C SER A 415 0.76 -26.97 21.15
N ARG A 416 0.51 -26.43 22.34
CA ARG A 416 -0.68 -26.80 23.16
C ARG A 416 -1.96 -26.41 22.46
N LEU A 417 -1.96 -25.28 21.73
CA LEU A 417 -3.13 -24.82 20.99
C LEU A 417 -3.54 -25.84 19.94
N TYR A 418 -2.60 -26.31 19.12
CA TYR A 418 -2.90 -27.31 18.09
C TYR A 418 -3.29 -28.67 18.69
N GLU A 419 -2.62 -29.12 19.77
CA GLU A 419 -2.98 -30.38 20.47
C GLU A 419 -4.43 -30.36 20.98
N LYS A 420 -4.88 -29.20 21.47
CA LYS A 420 -6.22 -29.01 22.04
C LYS A 420 -7.28 -28.75 20.98
N HIS A 421 -6.92 -28.05 19.92
CA HIS A 421 -7.82 -27.53 18.91
C HIS A 421 -7.27 -27.71 17.49
N PRO A 422 -7.05 -28.95 17.02
CA PRO A 422 -6.57 -29.21 15.65
C PRO A 422 -7.56 -28.76 14.58
N GLU A 423 -8.84 -28.54 14.96
CA GLU A 423 -9.90 -28.04 14.08
C GLU A 423 -9.84 -26.54 13.80
N TYR A 424 -8.97 -25.78 14.45
CA TYR A 424 -8.89 -24.32 14.32
C TYR A 424 -8.01 -23.84 13.17
N ILE A 425 -7.38 -24.76 12.45
CA ILE A 425 -6.55 -24.43 11.29
C ILE A 425 -7.34 -24.42 9.98
N ILE A 426 -6.87 -23.64 9.03
CA ILE A 426 -7.33 -23.69 7.64
C ILE A 426 -6.85 -25.01 7.00
N LYS A 427 -7.77 -25.88 6.64
CA LYS A 427 -7.54 -27.08 5.84
C LYS A 427 -8.84 -27.62 5.24
N ALA A 428 -8.77 -28.29 4.12
CA ALA A 428 -9.90 -29.07 3.62
C ALA A 428 -10.16 -30.24 4.58
N ALA A 429 -11.44 -30.48 4.92
CA ALA A 429 -11.84 -31.43 5.97
C ALA A 429 -11.34 -32.88 5.73
N ASN A 430 -11.24 -33.28 4.46
CA ASN A 430 -10.85 -34.65 4.02
C ASN A 430 -9.37 -34.76 3.59
N ARG A 431 -8.53 -33.80 3.96
CA ARG A 431 -7.09 -33.80 3.63
C ARG A 431 -6.25 -33.59 4.87
N GLU A 432 -5.01 -34.08 4.84
CA GLU A 432 -4.03 -33.76 5.86
C GLU A 432 -3.65 -32.27 5.83
N PRO A 433 -3.25 -31.67 6.95
CA PRO A 433 -2.75 -30.30 6.99
C PRO A 433 -1.57 -30.13 6.03
N VAL A 434 -1.54 -29.01 5.30
CA VAL A 434 -0.37 -28.60 4.53
C VAL A 434 0.24 -27.37 5.20
N MET A 435 1.50 -27.49 5.57
CA MET A 435 2.21 -26.42 6.28
C MET A 435 2.91 -25.48 5.32
N GLY A 436 2.75 -24.18 5.53
CA GLY A 436 3.50 -23.11 4.89
C GLY A 436 4.88 -22.88 5.55
N ARG A 437 5.57 -21.82 5.16
CA ARG A 437 6.89 -21.42 5.68
C ARG A 437 7.88 -22.58 5.81
N GLY A 438 8.18 -23.23 4.67
CA GLY A 438 9.13 -24.34 4.66
C GLY A 438 8.67 -25.59 5.44
N GLY A 439 7.37 -25.77 5.64
CA GLY A 439 6.81 -26.94 6.28
C GLY A 439 6.68 -26.84 7.82
N THR A 440 6.63 -25.62 8.38
CA THR A 440 6.64 -25.44 9.84
C THR A 440 5.37 -24.82 10.40
N GLN A 441 4.57 -24.08 9.62
CA GLN A 441 3.44 -23.30 10.12
C GLN A 441 2.13 -23.62 9.41
N MET A 442 1.04 -23.55 10.16
CA MET A 442 -0.35 -23.60 9.69
C MET A 442 -1.04 -22.28 10.03
N VAL A 443 -2.00 -21.88 9.21
CA VAL A 443 -2.81 -20.67 9.39
C VAL A 443 -4.05 -21.00 10.23
N LEU A 444 -4.34 -20.21 11.24
CA LEU A 444 -5.57 -20.30 12.03
C LEU A 444 -6.77 -19.77 11.23
N ASP A 445 -7.93 -20.41 11.37
CA ASP A 445 -9.14 -20.06 10.63
C ASP A 445 -9.89 -18.88 11.26
N LEU A 446 -9.53 -17.65 10.90
CA LEU A 446 -10.18 -16.42 11.38
C LEU A 446 -11.63 -16.22 10.87
N ALA A 447 -12.15 -17.06 9.96
CA ALA A 447 -13.58 -17.10 9.71
C ALA A 447 -14.36 -17.62 10.93
N ASN A 448 -13.68 -18.35 11.84
CA ASN A 448 -14.25 -18.89 13.08
C ASN A 448 -14.18 -17.87 14.23
N PRO A 449 -15.32 -17.42 14.81
CA PRO A 449 -15.33 -16.47 15.93
C PRO A 449 -14.52 -16.91 17.17
N LYS A 450 -14.44 -18.23 17.44
CA LYS A 450 -13.61 -18.75 18.55
C LYS A 450 -12.12 -18.52 18.32
N VAL A 451 -11.69 -18.60 17.07
CA VAL A 451 -10.30 -18.30 16.70
C VAL A 451 -10.04 -16.79 16.78
N GLN A 452 -11.01 -15.95 16.38
CA GLN A 452 -10.93 -14.50 16.56
C GLN A 452 -10.74 -14.14 18.04
N ASP A 453 -11.46 -14.81 18.96
CA ASP A 453 -11.30 -14.59 20.39
C ASP A 453 -9.90 -14.97 20.88
N ILE A 454 -9.36 -16.10 20.47
CA ILE A 454 -7.99 -16.52 20.82
C ILE A 454 -6.96 -15.50 20.34
N VAL A 455 -7.05 -15.04 19.09
CA VAL A 455 -6.11 -14.06 18.54
C VAL A 455 -6.21 -12.73 19.29
N PHE A 456 -7.42 -12.29 19.63
CA PHE A 456 -7.61 -11.12 20.49
C PHE A 456 -7.00 -11.30 21.88
N GLU A 457 -7.24 -12.45 22.52
CA GLU A 457 -6.75 -12.77 23.87
C GLU A 457 -5.21 -12.77 23.96
N VAL A 458 -4.50 -13.11 22.90
CA VAL A 458 -3.03 -13.02 22.86
C VAL A 458 -2.57 -11.59 23.14
N VAL A 459 -3.13 -10.63 22.40
CA VAL A 459 -2.78 -9.20 22.56
C VAL A 459 -3.32 -8.66 23.88
N ASP A 460 -4.57 -8.99 24.21
CA ASP A 460 -5.22 -8.53 25.42
C ASP A 460 -4.49 -8.96 26.68
N THR A 461 -4.02 -10.21 26.73
CA THR A 461 -3.24 -10.76 27.85
C THR A 461 -1.90 -10.05 27.97
N LEU A 462 -1.19 -9.84 26.86
CA LEU A 462 0.10 -9.16 26.88
C LEU A 462 -0.03 -7.72 27.38
N LEU A 463 -0.96 -6.94 26.82
CA LEU A 463 -1.11 -5.52 27.16
C LEU A 463 -1.75 -5.30 28.54
N THR A 464 -2.59 -6.21 29.00
CA THR A 464 -3.16 -6.16 30.37
C THR A 464 -2.11 -6.49 31.43
N ASN A 465 -1.29 -7.53 31.20
CA ASN A 465 -0.29 -7.96 32.16
C ASN A 465 0.97 -7.08 32.13
N TYR A 466 1.26 -6.46 31.03
CA TYR A 466 2.47 -5.66 30.80
C TYR A 466 2.13 -4.27 30.22
N PRO A 467 1.58 -3.36 31.03
CA PRO A 467 1.14 -2.04 30.56
C PRO A 467 2.31 -1.12 30.12
N GLY A 468 3.55 -1.52 30.38
CA GLY A 468 4.76 -0.83 29.87
C GLY A 468 5.17 -1.22 28.46
N LEU A 469 4.42 -2.12 27.78
CA LEU A 469 4.60 -2.38 26.35
C LEU A 469 4.13 -1.17 25.52
N ASP A 470 5.00 -0.65 24.67
CA ASP A 470 4.78 0.51 23.81
C ASP A 470 4.62 0.13 22.32
N TYR A 471 4.99 -1.11 21.96
CA TYR A 471 5.09 -1.52 20.57
C TYR A 471 4.89 -3.03 20.38
N ILE A 472 4.18 -3.39 19.32
CA ILE A 472 4.00 -4.77 18.87
C ILE A 472 4.47 -4.88 17.40
N LYS A 473 5.36 -5.84 17.12
CA LYS A 473 5.61 -6.32 15.75
C LYS A 473 4.71 -7.53 15.52
N TRP A 474 3.71 -7.35 14.68
CA TRP A 474 2.73 -8.39 14.31
C TRP A 474 3.11 -9.03 12.99
N ASP A 475 3.51 -10.29 13.05
CA ASP A 475 3.95 -11.05 11.88
C ASP A 475 2.88 -12.05 11.38
N ALA A 476 3.03 -12.50 10.13
CA ALA A 476 2.22 -13.55 9.51
C ALA A 476 3.00 -14.20 8.35
N ASN A 477 3.71 -15.27 8.65
CA ASN A 477 4.73 -15.80 7.73
C ASN A 477 4.22 -16.87 6.76
N ALA A 478 3.07 -17.52 7.03
CA ALA A 478 2.56 -18.58 6.16
C ALA A 478 1.44 -18.08 5.25
N PRO A 479 1.44 -18.42 3.95
CA PRO A 479 0.28 -18.24 3.08
C PRO A 479 -0.79 -19.29 3.42
N VAL A 480 -2.02 -19.09 2.94
CA VAL A 480 -3.08 -20.10 3.04
C VAL A 480 -2.74 -21.28 2.12
N MET A 481 -2.45 -22.41 2.75
CA MET A 481 -2.24 -23.69 2.07
C MET A 481 -3.48 -24.55 2.23
N ASN A 482 -3.83 -25.35 1.21
CA ASN A 482 -4.93 -26.31 1.26
C ASN A 482 -6.27 -25.68 1.70
N HIS A 483 -6.75 -24.70 0.93
CA HIS A 483 -7.96 -23.92 1.17
C HIS A 483 -9.15 -24.79 1.62
N GLY A 484 -9.71 -24.46 2.76
CA GLY A 484 -10.87 -25.08 3.35
C GLY A 484 -11.02 -24.69 4.83
N SER A 485 -12.26 -24.55 5.28
CA SER A 485 -12.60 -24.24 6.66
C SER A 485 -13.39 -25.41 7.29
N GLN A 486 -12.99 -25.79 8.49
CA GLN A 486 -13.74 -26.75 9.27
C GLN A 486 -14.93 -26.11 10.01
N TYR A 487 -14.97 -24.78 10.04
CA TYR A 487 -16.06 -23.99 10.59
C TYR A 487 -17.15 -23.67 9.59
N GLN A 488 -16.76 -23.33 8.34
CA GLN A 488 -17.71 -22.98 7.27
C GLN A 488 -18.52 -24.19 6.81
N THR A 489 -19.77 -23.95 6.43
CA THR A 489 -20.61 -24.99 5.79
C THR A 489 -20.06 -25.35 4.40
N SER A 490 -20.51 -26.47 3.85
CA SER A 490 -20.14 -26.89 2.50
C SER A 490 -20.38 -25.82 1.43
N ASP A 491 -21.50 -25.12 1.55
CA ASP A 491 -21.92 -24.09 0.57
C ASP A 491 -21.08 -22.82 0.69
N ASN A 492 -20.47 -22.55 1.85
CA ASN A 492 -19.72 -21.33 2.12
C ASN A 492 -18.19 -21.53 2.09
N GLN A 493 -17.69 -22.66 1.62
CA GLN A 493 -16.24 -22.89 1.55
C GLN A 493 -15.51 -21.82 0.69
N SER A 494 -16.16 -21.32 -0.35
CA SER A 494 -15.65 -20.24 -1.19
C SER A 494 -15.57 -18.88 -0.49
N HIS A 495 -16.22 -18.71 0.67
CA HIS A 495 -16.16 -17.46 1.44
C HIS A 495 -14.85 -17.30 2.22
N LEU A 496 -14.07 -18.37 2.40
CA LEU A 496 -12.97 -18.42 3.37
C LEU A 496 -11.98 -17.27 3.23
N TYR A 497 -11.49 -16.97 2.02
CA TYR A 497 -10.55 -15.86 1.82
C TYR A 497 -11.11 -14.50 2.25
N ILE A 498 -12.40 -14.27 1.98
CA ILE A 498 -13.07 -13.01 2.34
C ILE A 498 -13.38 -12.98 3.84
N ASP A 499 -13.95 -14.07 4.39
CA ASP A 499 -14.38 -14.13 5.78
C ASP A 499 -13.19 -14.18 6.75
N TYR A 500 -12.03 -14.74 6.32
CA TYR A 500 -10.77 -14.65 7.07
C TYR A 500 -10.39 -13.17 7.33
N HIS A 501 -10.39 -12.34 6.30
CA HIS A 501 -10.03 -10.93 6.44
C HIS A 501 -11.10 -10.10 7.16
N LYS A 502 -12.38 -10.44 7.00
CA LYS A 502 -13.45 -9.87 7.84
C LYS A 502 -13.27 -10.23 9.32
N GLY A 503 -12.81 -11.46 9.59
CA GLY A 503 -12.50 -11.93 10.95
C GLY A 503 -11.29 -11.21 11.54
N LEU A 504 -10.22 -11.08 10.76
CA LEU A 504 -9.02 -10.31 11.16
C LEU A 504 -9.36 -8.85 11.46
N ALA A 505 -10.13 -8.19 10.60
CA ALA A 505 -10.58 -6.82 10.82
C ALA A 505 -11.33 -6.67 12.15
N LYS A 506 -12.27 -7.57 12.47
CA LYS A 506 -12.97 -7.56 13.76
C LYS A 506 -12.04 -7.69 14.96
N VAL A 507 -11.00 -8.52 14.87
CA VAL A 507 -9.98 -8.66 15.92
C VAL A 507 -9.21 -7.35 16.08
N LEU A 508 -8.75 -6.78 14.97
CA LEU A 508 -7.97 -5.54 14.97
C LEU A 508 -8.80 -4.34 15.45
N ASP A 509 -10.09 -4.25 15.07
CA ASP A 509 -11.03 -3.25 15.59
C ASP A 509 -11.18 -3.33 17.11
N ARG A 510 -11.31 -4.54 17.65
CA ARG A 510 -11.39 -4.78 19.11
C ARG A 510 -10.11 -4.35 19.81
N ILE A 511 -8.94 -4.65 19.22
CA ILE A 511 -7.64 -4.26 19.77
C ILE A 511 -7.52 -2.72 19.78
N ARG A 512 -7.81 -2.05 18.66
CA ARG A 512 -7.75 -0.59 18.58
C ARG A 512 -8.74 0.12 19.49
N ALA A 513 -9.95 -0.44 19.64
CA ALA A 513 -10.95 0.10 20.58
C ALA A 513 -10.48 0.03 22.04
N LYS A 514 -9.79 -1.03 22.44
CA LYS A 514 -9.32 -1.23 23.82
C LYS A 514 -7.94 -0.61 24.09
N TYR A 515 -7.06 -0.62 23.11
CA TYR A 515 -5.68 -0.16 23.19
C TYR A 515 -5.36 0.83 22.05
N PRO A 516 -5.99 2.02 22.05
CA PRO A 516 -5.86 2.96 20.94
C PRO A 516 -4.43 3.46 20.73
N ASP A 517 -3.60 3.54 21.78
CA ASP A 517 -2.29 4.19 21.76
C ASP A 517 -1.12 3.24 21.44
N ILE A 518 -1.35 1.92 21.38
CA ILE A 518 -0.29 0.95 21.09
C ILE A 518 0.23 1.12 19.65
N THR A 519 1.53 1.22 19.47
CA THR A 519 2.14 1.19 18.15
C THR A 519 2.21 -0.25 17.63
N ILE A 520 1.70 -0.50 16.42
CA ILE A 520 1.73 -1.85 15.82
C ILE A 520 2.39 -1.77 14.43
N GLN A 521 3.42 -2.60 14.21
CA GLN A 521 4.05 -2.79 12.91
C GLN A 521 3.47 -4.02 12.21
N ALA A 522 3.06 -3.87 10.96
CA ALA A 522 2.68 -4.99 10.11
C ALA A 522 3.93 -5.68 9.55
N CYS A 523 4.04 -6.99 9.73
CA CYS A 523 5.00 -7.85 9.10
C CYS A 523 4.27 -9.03 8.44
N GLY A 524 4.80 -9.55 7.35
CA GLY A 524 4.26 -10.72 6.68
C GLY A 524 5.39 -11.42 5.92
N ALA A 525 6.32 -12.03 6.65
CA ALA A 525 7.60 -12.48 6.12
C ALA A 525 8.26 -11.34 5.31
N GLY A 526 8.61 -10.26 5.98
CA GLY A 526 9.06 -9.03 5.32
C GLY A 526 7.88 -8.14 4.89
N GLY A 527 7.94 -7.61 3.66
CA GLY A 527 6.99 -6.64 3.09
C GLY A 527 5.65 -7.23 2.63
N GLY A 528 5.31 -8.47 3.00
CA GLY A 528 4.08 -9.13 2.54
C GLY A 528 2.77 -8.47 2.96
N ARG A 529 2.81 -7.47 3.84
CA ARG A 529 1.67 -6.69 4.32
C ARG A 529 1.83 -5.19 4.14
N ALA A 530 2.69 -4.76 3.22
CA ALA A 530 2.86 -3.37 2.85
C ALA A 530 1.73 -2.92 1.91
N ASN A 531 0.56 -2.55 2.46
CA ASN A 531 -0.61 -2.07 1.72
C ASN A 531 -1.56 -1.24 2.59
N TYR A 532 -2.40 -0.43 1.97
CA TYR A 532 -3.38 0.40 2.65
C TYR A 532 -4.54 -0.38 3.29
N GLY A 533 -4.69 -1.65 3.00
CA GLY A 533 -5.70 -2.50 3.65
C GLY A 533 -5.37 -2.87 5.09
N PHE A 534 -4.09 -2.81 5.50
CA PHE A 534 -3.65 -3.04 6.88
C PHE A 534 -3.44 -1.75 7.68
N LEU A 535 -3.02 -0.68 7.04
CA LEU A 535 -2.59 0.55 7.71
C LEU A 535 -3.65 1.25 8.57
N PRO A 536 -4.99 1.07 8.40
CA PRO A 536 -5.96 1.57 9.37
C PRO A 536 -5.77 1.04 10.80
N TRP A 537 -5.18 -0.15 10.93
CA TRP A 537 -4.88 -0.78 12.23
C TRP A 537 -3.39 -0.80 12.57
N PHE A 538 -2.50 -0.50 11.61
CA PHE A 538 -1.06 -0.56 11.76
C PHE A 538 -0.41 0.80 11.54
N ASP A 539 0.58 1.10 12.34
CA ASP A 539 1.28 2.38 12.33
C ASP A 539 2.35 2.45 11.23
N GLU A 540 2.89 1.30 10.88
CA GLU A 540 3.96 1.12 9.92
C GLU A 540 4.04 -0.33 9.46
N PHE A 541 4.84 -0.60 8.43
CA PHE A 541 5.13 -1.96 8.00
C PHE A 541 6.63 -2.23 7.92
N TRP A 542 6.99 -3.49 8.09
CA TRP A 542 8.33 -3.99 7.80
C TRP A 542 8.50 -4.05 6.29
N THR A 543 9.46 -3.29 5.74
CA THR A 543 9.59 -3.07 4.29
C THR A 543 10.06 -4.33 3.57
N SER A 544 10.98 -5.08 4.17
CA SER A 544 11.53 -6.33 3.64
C SER A 544 12.42 -7.01 4.69
N ASP A 545 12.46 -8.35 4.66
CA ASP A 545 13.45 -9.12 5.40
C ASP A 545 14.86 -8.99 4.81
N ASP A 546 15.00 -8.49 3.57
CA ASP A 546 16.31 -8.14 3.03
C ASP A 546 16.76 -6.79 3.61
N THR A 547 17.74 -6.84 4.49
CA THR A 547 18.35 -5.69 5.16
C THR A 547 19.64 -5.21 4.52
N ASP A 548 20.04 -5.79 3.39
CA ASP A 548 21.18 -5.30 2.60
C ASP A 548 20.93 -3.87 2.13
N ALA A 549 21.81 -2.94 2.51
CA ALA A 549 21.58 -1.52 2.27
C ALA A 549 21.50 -1.15 0.78
N LEU A 550 22.20 -1.87 -0.11
CA LEU A 550 22.08 -1.64 -1.55
C LEU A 550 20.70 -2.08 -2.05
N GLN A 551 20.21 -3.25 -1.61
CA GLN A 551 18.87 -3.72 -1.95
C GLN A 551 17.81 -2.78 -1.39
N ARG A 552 18.01 -2.25 -0.18
CA ARG A 552 17.10 -1.28 0.44
C ARG A 552 16.96 0.02 -0.34
N VAL A 553 17.97 0.47 -1.09
CA VAL A 553 17.79 1.62 -2.01
C VAL A 553 16.67 1.34 -3.00
N TYR A 554 16.62 0.15 -3.60
CA TYR A 554 15.58 -0.23 -4.56
C TYR A 554 14.24 -0.49 -3.89
N LEU A 555 14.22 -1.23 -2.77
CA LEU A 555 13.01 -1.58 -2.02
C LEU A 555 12.30 -0.33 -1.49
N GLN A 556 13.04 0.57 -0.84
CA GLN A 556 12.49 1.82 -0.32
C GLN A 556 12.07 2.79 -1.44
N TRP A 557 12.80 2.80 -2.55
CA TRP A 557 12.40 3.55 -3.74
C TRP A 557 11.02 3.13 -4.24
N GLY A 558 10.81 1.83 -4.46
CA GLY A 558 9.53 1.33 -4.97
C GLY A 558 8.37 1.60 -4.02
N HIS A 559 8.51 1.27 -2.73
CA HIS A 559 7.45 1.55 -1.75
C HIS A 559 7.13 3.04 -1.64
N SER A 560 8.11 3.93 -1.85
CA SER A 560 7.93 5.38 -1.81
C SER A 560 6.97 5.93 -2.89
N TYR A 561 6.58 5.14 -3.88
CA TYR A 561 5.55 5.57 -4.84
C TYR A 561 4.18 5.69 -4.18
N PHE A 562 3.91 4.88 -3.17
CA PHE A 562 2.59 4.80 -2.54
C PHE A 562 2.60 5.18 -1.06
N PHE A 563 3.68 4.89 -0.33
CA PHE A 563 3.72 5.01 1.13
C PHE A 563 4.68 6.09 1.61
N PRO A 564 4.28 6.90 2.62
CA PRO A 564 5.17 7.90 3.20
C PRO A 564 6.33 7.25 3.97
N PRO A 565 7.49 7.90 4.07
CA PRO A 565 8.65 7.39 4.83
C PRO A 565 8.35 7.04 6.29
N LEU A 566 7.37 7.69 6.89
CA LEU A 566 6.83 7.38 8.23
C LEU A 566 6.42 5.91 8.37
N ALA A 567 5.78 5.34 7.35
CA ALA A 567 5.26 3.98 7.37
C ALA A 567 6.30 2.91 7.02
N MET A 568 7.44 3.29 6.44
CA MET A 568 8.46 2.38 5.94
C MET A 568 9.57 2.15 6.97
N ALA A 569 9.56 1.01 7.66
CA ALA A 569 10.64 0.64 8.57
C ALA A 569 11.94 0.38 7.79
N SER A 570 12.99 1.14 8.13
CA SER A 570 14.26 1.13 7.45
C SER A 570 15.39 0.91 8.45
N HIS A 571 15.99 -0.30 8.43
CA HIS A 571 16.96 -0.72 9.42
C HIS A 571 18.36 -0.89 8.83
N ILE A 572 19.37 -0.58 9.61
CA ILE A 572 20.74 -1.03 9.37
C ILE A 572 20.91 -2.44 9.90
N SER A 573 21.74 -3.24 9.25
CA SER A 573 22.10 -4.61 9.64
C SER A 573 23.60 -4.81 9.72
N ALA A 574 24.02 -6.05 10.03
CA ALA A 574 25.42 -6.43 10.08
C ALA A 574 26.16 -6.29 8.73
N SER A 575 27.46 -6.19 8.79
CA SER A 575 28.34 -6.25 7.62
C SER A 575 29.49 -7.24 7.92
N PRO A 576 29.65 -8.32 7.12
CA PRO A 576 28.85 -8.69 5.94
C PRO A 576 27.38 -8.94 6.27
N ASN A 577 26.48 -8.52 5.36
CA ASN A 577 25.05 -8.82 5.48
C ASN A 577 24.84 -10.34 5.49
N HIS A 578 23.95 -10.84 6.35
CA HIS A 578 23.77 -12.29 6.53
C HIS A 578 23.01 -12.96 5.37
N GLN A 579 22.21 -12.23 4.59
CA GLN A 579 21.49 -12.75 3.42
C GLN A 579 22.35 -12.69 2.17
N THR A 580 22.80 -11.49 1.77
CA THR A 580 23.53 -11.25 0.53
C THR A 580 25.03 -11.49 0.64
N ARG A 581 25.58 -11.57 1.85
CA ARG A 581 27.04 -11.65 2.15
C ARG A 581 27.83 -10.44 1.69
N ARG A 582 27.16 -9.35 1.33
CA ARG A 582 27.80 -8.11 0.88
C ARG A 582 28.34 -7.33 2.07
N SER A 583 29.58 -6.84 1.93
CA SER A 583 30.21 -5.95 2.93
C SER A 583 30.01 -4.50 2.53
N ILE A 584 29.25 -3.77 3.32
CA ILE A 584 28.88 -2.36 3.07
C ILE A 584 29.31 -1.51 4.27
N PRO A 585 30.00 -0.36 4.05
CA PRO A 585 30.40 0.53 5.14
C PRO A 585 29.21 1.02 5.97
N ILE A 586 29.43 1.25 7.28
CA ILE A 586 28.38 1.70 8.21
C ILE A 586 27.73 3.01 7.75
N LYS A 587 28.52 3.96 7.21
CA LYS A 587 27.98 5.21 6.69
C LYS A 587 26.92 4.99 5.63
N TYR A 588 27.18 4.14 4.63
CA TYR A 588 26.20 3.86 3.58
C TYR A 588 24.94 3.20 4.14
N ARG A 589 25.13 2.20 5.03
CA ARG A 589 24.01 1.48 5.67
C ARG A 589 23.08 2.42 6.42
N ILE A 590 23.63 3.33 7.23
CA ILE A 590 22.83 4.26 8.03
C ILE A 590 22.24 5.39 7.18
N ASP A 591 22.95 5.90 6.17
CA ASP A 591 22.42 6.93 5.27
C ASP A 591 21.22 6.40 4.45
N VAL A 592 21.23 5.13 4.06
CA VAL A 592 20.06 4.50 3.43
C VAL A 592 18.91 4.38 4.43
N ALA A 593 19.19 3.94 5.65
CA ALA A 593 18.19 3.78 6.68
C ALA A 593 17.56 5.12 7.13
N MET A 594 18.31 6.22 7.11
CA MET A 594 17.81 7.56 7.42
C MET A 594 16.77 8.09 6.43
N SER A 595 16.60 7.49 5.26
CA SER A 595 15.58 7.93 4.29
C SER A 595 14.16 7.38 4.56
N GLY A 596 13.99 6.60 5.62
CA GLY A 596 12.71 6.09 6.11
C GLY A 596 12.60 6.23 7.63
N ARG A 597 11.82 5.36 8.25
CA ARG A 597 11.76 5.25 9.71
C ARG A 597 13.01 4.51 10.20
N LEU A 598 13.99 5.28 10.65
CA LEU A 598 15.30 4.75 11.07
C LEU A 598 15.19 3.71 12.17
N GLY A 599 15.81 2.58 11.97
CA GLY A 599 16.01 1.54 12.97
C GLY A 599 17.29 0.75 12.76
N MET A 600 17.51 -0.22 13.64
CA MET A 600 18.65 -1.11 13.63
C MET A 600 18.19 -2.56 13.82
N GLU A 601 18.86 -3.49 13.17
CA GLU A 601 18.64 -4.92 13.29
C GLU A 601 20.00 -5.63 13.26
N ILE A 602 20.75 -5.46 14.32
CA ILE A 602 22.16 -5.85 14.45
C ILE A 602 22.46 -6.18 15.91
N GLN A 603 23.50 -6.99 16.14
CA GLN A 603 24.05 -7.18 17.47
C GLN A 603 25.08 -6.07 17.80
N PRO A 604 24.75 -5.11 18.68
CA PRO A 604 25.62 -3.95 18.90
C PRO A 604 26.99 -4.30 19.50
N LYS A 605 27.09 -5.37 20.29
CA LYS A 605 28.39 -5.79 20.85
C LYS A 605 29.42 -6.21 19.79
N ASP A 606 28.95 -6.58 18.59
CA ASP A 606 29.81 -7.00 17.48
C ASP A 606 30.25 -5.80 16.60
N MET A 607 29.74 -4.59 16.90
CA MET A 607 30.15 -3.36 16.24
C MET A 607 31.45 -2.81 16.85
N SER A 608 32.30 -2.22 15.99
CA SER A 608 33.45 -1.45 16.48
C SER A 608 32.97 -0.15 17.19
N GLU A 609 33.78 0.39 18.09
CA GLU A 609 33.46 1.66 18.75
C GLU A 609 33.37 2.82 17.72
N GLU A 610 34.18 2.79 16.65
CA GLU A 610 34.09 3.76 15.54
C GLU A 610 32.70 3.69 14.86
N ASP A 611 32.20 2.48 14.56
CA ASP A 611 30.86 2.29 13.98
C ASP A 611 29.75 2.76 14.92
N LYS A 612 29.89 2.49 16.23
CA LYS A 612 28.93 2.98 17.25
C LYS A 612 28.93 4.51 17.33
N ASP A 613 30.10 5.15 17.25
CA ASP A 613 30.21 6.61 17.24
C ASP A 613 29.57 7.25 16.01
N ILE A 614 29.77 6.64 14.83
CA ILE A 614 29.07 7.05 13.60
C ILE A 614 27.56 6.92 13.76
N CYS A 615 27.08 5.79 14.29
CA CYS A 615 25.66 5.59 14.53
C CYS A 615 25.08 6.60 15.54
N ARG A 616 25.79 6.87 16.63
CA ARG A 616 25.40 7.86 17.66
C ARG A 616 25.22 9.25 17.05
N LYS A 617 26.17 9.67 16.23
CA LYS A 617 26.11 10.93 15.50
C LYS A 617 24.92 10.95 14.54
N ALA A 618 24.80 9.93 13.68
CA ALA A 618 23.73 9.86 12.68
C ALA A 618 22.33 9.80 13.32
N ILE A 619 22.14 9.08 14.43
CA ILE A 619 20.86 9.05 15.17
C ILE A 619 20.53 10.42 15.73
N SER A 620 21.54 11.15 16.28
CA SER A 620 21.35 12.52 16.79
C SER A 620 20.94 13.48 15.68
N GLU A 621 21.59 13.42 14.52
CA GLU A 621 21.27 14.22 13.34
C GLU A 621 19.90 13.83 12.75
N TYR A 622 19.60 12.52 12.64
CA TYR A 622 18.29 12.05 12.19
C TYR A 622 17.13 12.60 13.03
N LYS A 623 17.27 12.64 14.35
CA LYS A 623 16.24 13.20 15.22
C LYS A 623 15.94 14.67 14.92
N GLN A 624 16.90 15.43 14.42
CA GLN A 624 16.71 16.82 14.01
C GLN A 624 15.95 16.94 12.69
N ILE A 625 16.26 16.06 11.72
CA ILE A 625 15.62 16.06 10.40
C ILE A 625 14.38 15.15 10.32
N ARG A 626 14.12 14.35 11.35
CA ARG A 626 13.00 13.40 11.40
C ARG A 626 11.65 13.98 10.99
N PRO A 627 11.26 15.19 11.40
CA PRO A 627 10.00 15.79 10.94
C PRO A 627 9.93 15.95 9.42
N VAL A 628 11.02 16.39 8.79
CA VAL A 628 11.09 16.55 7.33
C VAL A 628 11.08 15.18 6.64
N VAL A 629 11.83 14.20 7.16
CA VAL A 629 11.90 12.86 6.57
C VAL A 629 10.55 12.15 6.66
N GLN A 630 9.91 12.15 7.84
CA GLN A 630 8.70 11.37 8.06
C GLN A 630 7.43 12.04 7.54
N PHE A 631 7.38 13.37 7.47
CA PHE A 631 6.17 14.12 7.12
C PHE A 631 6.30 15.00 5.88
N GLY A 632 7.51 15.18 5.34
CA GLY A 632 7.77 16.01 4.17
C GLY A 632 7.26 15.40 2.87
N ASP A 633 7.16 16.26 1.87
CA ASP A 633 6.83 15.90 0.50
C ASP A 633 8.02 15.25 -0.19
N ILE A 634 7.79 14.08 -0.80
CA ILE A 634 8.84 13.33 -1.50
C ILE A 634 9.02 13.80 -2.95
N TYR A 635 10.30 13.86 -3.36
CA TYR A 635 10.71 14.08 -4.74
C TYR A 635 11.81 13.08 -5.11
N ARG A 636 11.53 12.20 -6.08
CA ARG A 636 12.51 11.28 -6.64
C ARG A 636 13.25 11.98 -7.77
N LEU A 637 14.59 12.03 -7.72
CA LEU A 637 15.42 12.87 -8.58
C LEU A 637 16.26 12.06 -9.57
N LEU A 638 16.83 10.96 -9.13
CA LEU A 638 17.63 10.05 -9.96
C LEU A 638 17.24 8.62 -9.62
N SER A 639 16.68 7.92 -10.60
CA SER A 639 16.18 6.56 -10.41
C SER A 639 17.33 5.55 -10.30
N PRO A 640 17.28 4.59 -9.37
CA PRO A 640 18.24 3.48 -9.35
C PRO A 640 18.14 2.55 -10.57
N TYR A 641 17.06 2.66 -11.35
CA TYR A 641 16.81 1.87 -12.55
C TYR A 641 17.31 2.56 -13.84
N ASP A 642 17.86 3.78 -13.77
CA ASP A 642 18.33 4.53 -14.96
C ASP A 642 19.67 4.04 -15.52
N GLY A 643 20.31 3.04 -14.91
CA GLY A 643 21.61 2.52 -15.33
C GLY A 643 22.79 3.50 -15.14
N LYS A 644 22.57 4.57 -14.34
CA LYS A 644 23.61 5.58 -14.05
C LYS A 644 24.44 5.25 -12.82
N GLY A 645 24.20 4.10 -12.18
CA GLY A 645 24.94 3.64 -11.00
C GLY A 645 24.79 4.51 -9.75
N ALA A 646 23.70 5.28 -9.67
CA ALA A 646 23.34 6.09 -8.50
C ALA A 646 21.84 6.30 -8.40
N ALA A 647 21.38 6.59 -7.19
CA ALA A 647 20.01 7.00 -6.91
C ALA A 647 19.99 8.26 -6.05
N SER A 648 18.92 9.05 -6.16
CA SER A 648 18.75 10.26 -5.35
C SER A 648 17.29 10.59 -5.16
N MET A 649 16.92 10.96 -3.93
CA MET A 649 15.61 11.50 -3.58
C MET A 649 15.74 12.61 -2.55
N MET A 650 14.67 13.34 -2.33
CA MET A 650 14.61 14.33 -1.27
C MET A 650 13.22 14.42 -0.66
N MET A 651 13.16 14.86 0.59
CA MET A 651 11.95 15.25 1.31
C MET A 651 12.00 16.73 1.59
N VAL A 652 10.88 17.41 1.40
CA VAL A 652 10.76 18.88 1.62
C VAL A 652 9.64 19.11 2.62
N SER A 653 9.88 19.97 3.62
CA SER A 653 8.84 20.38 4.58
C SER A 653 7.66 21.04 3.86
N PRO A 654 6.42 20.93 4.37
CA PRO A 654 5.26 21.59 3.76
C PRO A 654 5.43 23.10 3.59
N GLU A 655 6.11 23.75 4.53
CA GLU A 655 6.42 25.19 4.52
C GLU A 655 7.58 25.54 3.58
N LYS A 656 8.25 24.52 3.03
CA LYS A 656 9.44 24.68 2.17
C LYS A 656 10.57 25.47 2.82
N ASP A 657 10.73 25.34 4.12
CA ASP A 657 11.80 25.96 4.89
C ASP A 657 12.95 25.01 5.20
N GLU A 658 12.69 23.71 5.16
CA GLU A 658 13.69 22.67 5.33
C GLU A 658 13.52 21.58 4.24
N ALA A 659 14.66 20.99 3.85
CA ALA A 659 14.66 19.81 2.97
C ALA A 659 15.83 18.88 3.32
N VAL A 660 15.65 17.58 3.08
CA VAL A 660 16.70 16.59 3.24
C VAL A 660 16.90 15.88 1.93
N PHE A 661 18.10 15.96 1.41
CA PHE A 661 18.50 15.35 0.13
C PHE A 661 19.38 14.15 0.40
N TYR A 662 19.11 13.06 -0.33
CA TYR A 662 19.85 11.81 -0.29
C TYR A 662 20.44 11.49 -1.66
N TRP A 663 21.67 11.00 -1.66
CA TRP A 663 22.32 10.42 -2.81
C TRP A 663 23.05 9.15 -2.40
N TRP A 664 22.87 8.09 -3.19
CA TRP A 664 23.52 6.79 -2.98
C TRP A 664 24.12 6.31 -4.29
N LYS A 665 25.37 5.87 -4.25
CA LYS A 665 26.00 5.18 -5.34
C LYS A 665 25.54 3.72 -5.32
N THR A 666 25.02 3.20 -6.44
CA THR A 666 24.53 1.83 -6.56
C THR A 666 25.43 0.93 -7.36
N GLU A 667 26.32 1.51 -8.18
CA GLU A 667 27.28 0.80 -9.00
C GLU A 667 28.53 1.67 -9.25
N ALA A 668 29.69 1.06 -9.37
CA ALA A 668 30.93 1.78 -9.67
C ALA A 668 31.31 1.60 -11.14
N PHE A 669 31.45 2.70 -11.86
CA PHE A 669 31.98 2.75 -13.20
C PHE A 669 33.31 3.52 -13.22
N VAL A 670 34.26 3.07 -14.04
CA VAL A 670 35.52 3.80 -14.25
C VAL A 670 35.24 5.07 -15.06
N ASN A 671 35.74 6.22 -14.58
CA ASN A 671 35.58 7.53 -15.21
C ASN A 671 34.11 8.00 -15.38
N GLN A 672 33.20 7.51 -14.57
CA GLN A 672 31.82 7.98 -14.59
C GLN A 672 31.72 9.43 -14.10
N GLN A 673 31.13 10.29 -14.91
CA GLN A 673 30.66 11.62 -14.52
C GLN A 673 29.16 11.59 -14.41
N LEU A 674 28.65 11.81 -13.22
CA LEU A 674 27.20 12.00 -13.01
C LEU A 674 26.80 13.42 -13.44
N PRO A 675 25.63 13.60 -14.05
CA PRO A 675 25.09 14.94 -14.28
C PRO A 675 24.83 15.62 -12.94
N LYS A 676 24.78 16.93 -12.93
CA LYS A 676 24.25 17.67 -11.77
C LYS A 676 22.84 17.21 -11.48
N ILE A 677 22.54 16.99 -10.21
CA ILE A 677 21.21 16.59 -9.77
C ILE A 677 20.41 17.84 -9.45
N ARG A 678 19.40 18.13 -10.27
CA ARG A 678 18.46 19.22 -10.00
C ARG A 678 17.56 18.84 -8.84
N LEU A 679 17.41 19.75 -7.88
CA LEU A 679 16.50 19.58 -6.76
C LEU A 679 15.05 19.86 -7.21
N ALA A 680 14.07 19.53 -6.37
CA ALA A 680 12.67 19.77 -6.65
C ALA A 680 11.90 20.19 -5.38
N GLY A 681 10.76 20.84 -5.55
CA GLY A 681 9.85 21.18 -4.45
C GLY A 681 10.27 22.36 -3.56
N LEU A 682 11.45 22.91 -3.75
CA LEU A 682 11.92 24.08 -2.97
C LEU A 682 11.11 25.33 -3.33
N ASP A 683 11.13 26.32 -2.43
CA ASP A 683 10.64 27.66 -2.74
C ASP A 683 11.72 28.39 -3.58
N PRO A 684 11.40 28.83 -4.81
CA PRO A 684 12.39 29.45 -5.70
C PRO A 684 13.01 30.72 -5.15
N ASP A 685 12.30 31.44 -4.27
CA ASP A 685 12.69 32.75 -3.77
C ASP A 685 13.36 32.70 -2.37
N LYS A 686 13.28 31.55 -1.68
CA LYS A 686 14.02 31.32 -0.43
C LYS A 686 15.50 31.02 -0.71
N THR A 687 16.35 31.43 0.24
CA THR A 687 17.79 31.10 0.25
C THR A 687 18.03 30.00 1.28
N TYR A 688 18.64 28.90 0.83
CA TYR A 688 18.93 27.74 1.68
C TYR A 688 20.43 27.64 1.98
N VAL A 689 20.77 27.35 3.23
CA VAL A 689 22.10 26.91 3.66
C VAL A 689 22.17 25.40 3.55
N VAL A 690 23.22 24.87 2.91
CA VAL A 690 23.40 23.42 2.72
C VAL A 690 24.40 22.89 3.76
N THR A 691 24.01 21.88 4.53
CA THR A 691 24.86 21.22 5.53
C THR A 691 24.91 19.72 5.24
N GLU A 692 26.13 19.14 5.16
CA GLU A 692 26.31 17.69 4.99
C GLU A 692 26.19 16.97 6.35
N LEU A 693 25.23 16.05 6.46
CA LEU A 693 24.99 15.24 7.64
C LEU A 693 25.83 13.94 7.60
N ASN A 694 26.02 13.34 8.77
CA ASN A 694 26.76 12.07 8.94
C ASN A 694 28.10 12.03 8.19
N ARG A 695 28.77 13.20 8.12
CA ARG A 695 30.05 13.29 7.41
C ARG A 695 31.15 12.59 8.20
N ILE A 696 31.84 11.64 7.53
CA ILE A 696 33.01 10.93 8.04
C ILE A 696 34.29 11.34 7.28
N ASP A 697 34.18 11.87 6.05
CA ASP A 697 35.29 12.30 5.22
C ASP A 697 35.90 13.62 5.73
N LYS A 698 37.20 13.77 5.57
CA LYS A 698 37.89 15.03 5.90
C LYS A 698 37.56 16.15 4.93
N SER A 699 37.19 15.82 3.69
CA SER A 699 36.85 16.77 2.65
C SER A 699 35.33 16.89 2.52
N PRO A 700 34.72 18.04 2.87
CA PRO A 700 33.31 18.26 2.68
C PRO A 700 32.95 18.37 1.20
N MET A 701 31.66 18.19 0.90
CA MET A 701 31.14 18.52 -0.43
C MET A 701 31.37 19.99 -0.76
N ARG A 702 31.51 20.32 -2.05
CA ARG A 702 31.71 21.71 -2.52
C ARG A 702 30.58 22.68 -2.14
N CYS A 703 29.38 22.15 -1.85
CA CYS A 703 28.22 22.93 -1.42
C CYS A 703 28.13 23.14 0.09
N GLU A 704 28.97 22.49 0.88
CA GLU A 704 28.94 22.56 2.36
C GLU A 704 29.09 24.02 2.87
N GLY A 705 28.16 24.42 3.74
CA GLY A 705 28.12 25.75 4.35
C GLY A 705 27.77 26.87 3.37
N LYS A 706 27.44 26.59 2.13
CA LYS A 706 27.11 27.61 1.12
C LYS A 706 25.62 27.88 1.06
N GLU A 707 25.32 29.07 0.55
CA GLU A 707 23.98 29.59 0.37
C GLU A 707 23.60 29.56 -1.10
N PHE A 708 22.39 29.06 -1.37
CA PHE A 708 21.84 29.01 -2.71
C PHE A 708 20.36 29.36 -2.68
N THR A 709 19.87 30.07 -3.68
CA THR A 709 18.43 30.23 -3.87
C THR A 709 17.80 28.90 -4.29
N GLY A 710 16.54 28.66 -3.90
CA GLY A 710 15.81 27.45 -4.35
C GLY A 710 15.76 27.36 -5.86
N ARG A 711 15.58 28.49 -6.55
CA ARG A 711 15.63 28.59 -8.02
C ARG A 711 16.95 28.06 -8.57
N PHE A 712 18.10 28.50 -8.03
CA PHE A 712 19.41 28.00 -8.47
C PHE A 712 19.54 26.49 -8.28
N LEU A 713 19.10 25.96 -7.12
CA LEU A 713 19.16 24.55 -6.82
C LEU A 713 18.26 23.72 -7.75
N MET A 714 17.10 24.22 -8.12
CA MET A 714 16.16 23.56 -9.03
C MET A 714 16.58 23.66 -10.50
N ASP A 715 17.16 24.77 -10.93
CA ASP A 715 17.54 24.98 -12.32
C ASP A 715 18.94 24.43 -12.64
N ASN A 716 19.93 24.68 -11.78
CA ASN A 716 21.33 24.29 -11.98
C ASN A 716 21.70 22.94 -11.34
N GLY A 717 21.12 22.63 -10.19
CA GLY A 717 21.40 21.42 -9.42
C GLY A 717 22.73 21.43 -8.68
N LEU A 718 22.99 20.33 -7.97
CA LEU A 718 24.22 20.05 -7.22
C LEU A 718 25.13 19.06 -7.94
N GLU A 719 26.43 19.31 -7.88
CA GLU A 719 27.45 18.37 -8.32
C GLU A 719 27.64 17.28 -7.28
N MET A 720 27.54 16.01 -7.70
CA MET A 720 27.83 14.87 -6.84
C MET A 720 29.33 14.52 -6.89
N PRO A 721 29.87 13.89 -5.83
CA PRO A 721 31.27 13.53 -5.81
C PRO A 721 31.64 12.64 -7.01
N SER A 722 32.68 13.04 -7.75
CA SER A 722 33.27 12.18 -8.77
C SER A 722 34.16 11.11 -8.13
N SER A 723 34.59 10.13 -8.92
CA SER A 723 35.56 9.12 -8.48
C SER A 723 36.89 9.73 -8.02
N HIS A 724 37.14 11.01 -8.31
CA HIS A 724 38.36 11.74 -7.94
C HIS A 724 38.22 12.54 -6.63
N ASP A 725 36.96 12.86 -6.23
CA ASP A 725 36.69 13.62 -5.00
C ASP A 725 36.58 12.71 -3.76
N ILE A 726 36.43 11.40 -3.96
CA ILE A 726 36.46 10.40 -2.89
C ILE A 726 37.91 9.94 -2.73
N ASP A 727 38.43 9.93 -1.52
CA ASP A 727 39.78 9.45 -1.22
C ASP A 727 40.05 8.16 -1.99
N TYR A 728 41.11 8.19 -2.82
CA TYR A 728 41.45 7.10 -3.75
C TYR A 728 41.56 5.73 -3.06
N HIS A 729 41.96 5.72 -1.79
CA HIS A 729 42.08 4.50 -0.98
C HIS A 729 40.77 4.03 -0.37
N LYS A 730 39.71 4.84 -0.44
CA LYS A 730 38.35 4.55 0.05
C LYS A 730 37.29 4.51 -1.08
N ARG A 731 37.73 4.25 -2.32
CA ARG A 731 36.81 4.05 -3.47
C ARG A 731 35.96 2.82 -3.22
N THR A 732 34.88 3.00 -2.49
CA THR A 732 33.89 1.96 -2.30
C THR A 732 32.82 2.09 -3.38
N GLU A 733 32.29 0.96 -3.82
CA GLU A 733 31.05 0.92 -4.62
C GLU A 733 29.90 1.63 -3.88
N TYR A 734 30.02 1.75 -2.56
CA TYR A 734 29.00 2.21 -1.64
C TYR A 734 29.37 3.58 -1.05
N ALA A 735 29.23 4.64 -1.83
CA ALA A 735 29.32 6.01 -1.36
C ALA A 735 27.93 6.62 -1.20
N SER A 736 27.74 7.43 -0.18
CA SER A 736 26.46 8.13 0.08
C SER A 736 26.68 9.56 0.57
N ARG A 737 25.68 10.42 0.37
CA ARG A 737 25.62 11.77 0.91
C ARG A 737 24.22 12.06 1.40
N VAL A 738 24.14 12.70 2.54
CA VAL A 738 22.89 13.26 3.10
C VAL A 738 23.11 14.74 3.32
N LEU A 739 22.27 15.57 2.72
CA LEU A 739 22.35 17.01 2.84
C LEU A 739 21.09 17.55 3.48
N HIS A 740 21.24 18.38 4.49
CA HIS A 740 20.17 19.18 5.09
C HIS A 740 20.21 20.58 4.51
N LEU A 741 19.11 21.04 3.96
CA LEU A 741 18.91 22.36 3.42
C LEU A 741 17.96 23.10 4.36
N LYS A 742 18.39 24.27 4.85
CA LYS A 742 17.60 25.09 5.75
C LYS A 742 17.49 26.50 5.22
N ALA A 743 16.25 27.00 5.08
CA ALA A 743 15.99 28.38 4.68
C ALA A 743 16.44 29.36 5.79
N LYS A 744 16.97 30.52 5.35
CA LYS A 744 17.34 31.61 6.24
C LYS A 744 16.13 32.38 6.75
#